data_1c3868e5e119187a2f9dc55828a20fe7
#
_entry.id   1c3868e5e119187a2f9dc55828a20fe7
#
_cell.length_a   1.000
_cell.length_b   1.000
_cell.length_c   1.000
_cell.angle_alpha   90.00
_cell.angle_beta   90.00
_cell.angle_gamma   90.00
#
_symmetry.space_group_name_H-M   'P 1'
#
loop_
_entity.id
_entity.type
_entity.pdbx_description
1 polymer ?
#
loop_
_entity_poly.entity_id
_entity_poly.type
_entity_poly.pdbx_seq_one_letter_code
_entity_poly.pdbx_strand_id
1 'polypeptide(L)'
;SIRVRGIGSISSSNEPLYVIDGMPITSGSLSTTDFSNGGRSSNVLGSINPNDIESLVVLKDAASTAIYGSRGANGVVLITTKSGKAGDPKFTLRARYGTQEFAYDGILRGLNSTQYKQLHYEGYIARGTSPDAARELFANQFPLNDAGQNYNTIWLDEMTQTGVVQEYDFSFSGGSEKVTYFGSANYFDNDGMVKENKFERFSSRLNIDAQLTDRFKVSNNVNISTFDQRGITDGTRWQAPFYLAYLMAPTVPVYDQFGRFYGDHKNFFMGGNNPVGHLYDDKRELSQMRLTDVFEVSYEIMDGLTIKSDWSFDLLKVDEYLFQNGRYGDGRRIGGYANEGGISQTNWLGTQSIQFTPRDTGNHNMNFFAAYEAQKVMTRTIELRGEGFSHPDLKYAASAANPTQAFSARSDYAFQSYFARANYDYNSEYFLSMSFRRDGSSRFGPDQRWGTFGSIGVGWNMTRLIESVAFVDFLKLRGSFGTTGNAGIGNFDWAGLWGFTRDYDGNPGAAPSQVSNNLLTWESQENFNIGIDATFLNNKITLNAEYFERLSSDLLLDRPLSLTTGFTSVAQNIGDMKNSGIEIDLGIDIIQTSEAFLGVNFNTTTLKNEITYLPEPIVVSTKKREQGRDFQEYFLFPWAGVDPANGDPLWYLVNSDGTINYNSTTNRVGETERVYMEGKSATPDFYGGFNLNASYKDFSLGMTFNYSFGNYLYFNPGWVIHGDGRFTPRSTTTYAFNNRWTTPGQAAEFPKHRWGGNQSSNQRPNSRYLYEGDYVRLKSLNLSYDVPTDLFGNIGINQFKVYLDMNNIWTWTKADNLPFDPDQAIDGIYNTMTPLSKTTSLGVTIGF
;
A
#
# COMPACT_ATOMS: atom_id res chain seq x y z
N SER A 1 0.50 0.25 1.20
CA SER A 1 -0.42 0.50 2.34
C SER A 1 0.37 0.69 3.63
N ILE A 2 -0.17 1.49 4.55
CA ILE A 2 0.40 1.71 5.88
C ILE A 2 -0.32 0.78 6.86
N ARG A 3 0.41 0.22 7.82
CA ARG A 3 -0.14 -0.55 8.94
C ARG A 3 0.39 0.01 10.25
N VAL A 4 -0.48 0.12 11.25
CA VAL A 4 -0.12 0.58 12.59
C VAL A 4 -0.24 -0.60 13.54
N ARG A 5 0.89 -1.04 14.13
CA ARG A 5 0.94 -2.15 15.11
C ARG A 5 0.33 -3.46 14.59
N GLY A 6 0.66 -3.83 13.34
CA GLY A 6 0.25 -5.08 12.72
C GLY A 6 -1.16 -5.07 12.12
N ILE A 7 -1.69 -6.26 11.85
CA ILE A 7 -3.02 -6.50 11.27
C ILE A 7 -4.07 -6.44 12.38
N GLY A 8 -5.11 -5.64 12.20
CA GLY A 8 -6.17 -5.43 13.18
C GLY A 8 -7.46 -6.20 12.92
N SER A 9 -7.72 -6.60 11.68
CA SER A 9 -8.92 -7.33 11.27
C SER A 9 -8.62 -8.38 10.22
N ILE A 10 -9.45 -9.43 10.16
CA ILE A 10 -9.33 -10.54 9.20
C ILE A 10 -9.97 -10.19 7.86
N SER A 11 -11.13 -9.55 7.85
CA SER A 11 -11.91 -9.25 6.64
C SER A 11 -12.19 -7.76 6.42
N SER A 12 -12.15 -6.95 7.49
CA SER A 12 -12.33 -5.50 7.40
C SER A 12 -11.05 -4.80 6.95
N SER A 13 -11.16 -3.50 6.64
CA SER A 13 -10.00 -2.67 6.31
C SER A 13 -8.99 -2.65 7.46
N ASN A 14 -7.72 -2.78 7.12
CA ASN A 14 -6.59 -2.63 8.03
C ASN A 14 -5.80 -1.33 7.80
N GLU A 15 -6.32 -0.41 6.97
CA GLU A 15 -5.69 0.88 6.73
C GLU A 15 -6.02 1.89 7.82
N PRO A 16 -5.08 2.76 8.22
CA PRO A 16 -5.36 3.82 9.16
C PRO A 16 -6.33 4.84 8.59
N LEU A 17 -7.02 5.54 9.48
CA LEU A 17 -7.81 6.71 9.11
C LEU A 17 -6.88 7.87 8.77
N TYR A 18 -7.07 8.49 7.61
CA TYR A 18 -6.40 9.76 7.29
C TYR A 18 -7.31 10.93 7.66
N VAL A 19 -6.76 11.88 8.38
CA VAL A 19 -7.46 13.11 8.77
C VAL A 19 -6.62 14.30 8.29
N ILE A 20 -7.17 15.13 7.39
CA ILE A 20 -6.50 16.30 6.85
C ILE A 20 -7.21 17.53 7.35
N ASP A 21 -6.50 18.40 8.08
CA ASP A 21 -7.02 19.62 8.69
C ASP A 21 -8.32 19.37 9.48
N GLY A 22 -8.41 18.25 10.20
CA GLY A 22 -9.58 17.83 10.99
C GLY A 22 -10.62 17.01 10.22
N MET A 23 -10.55 16.93 8.89
CA MET A 23 -11.47 16.19 8.07
C MET A 23 -11.06 14.73 7.85
N PRO A 24 -11.86 13.72 8.28
CA PRO A 24 -11.63 12.33 7.94
C PRO A 24 -11.87 12.07 6.45
N ILE A 25 -10.88 11.50 5.79
CA ILE A 25 -10.92 11.19 4.36
C ILE A 25 -11.08 9.70 4.14
N THR A 26 -11.91 9.32 3.15
CA THR A 26 -12.04 7.92 2.72
C THR A 26 -10.71 7.43 2.15
N SER A 27 -10.14 6.37 2.74
CA SER A 27 -8.81 5.82 2.41
C SER A 27 -8.85 4.62 1.47
N GLY A 28 -10.00 4.11 1.10
CA GLY A 28 -10.12 2.97 0.20
C GLY A 28 -9.85 3.30 -1.27
N SER A 29 -9.39 2.30 -2.04
CA SER A 29 -9.39 2.42 -3.49
C SER A 29 -10.81 2.43 -4.02
N LEU A 30 -11.17 3.49 -4.69
CA LEU A 30 -12.40 3.57 -5.45
C LEU A 30 -12.06 3.27 -6.92
N SER A 31 -12.30 2.03 -7.36
CA SER A 31 -12.10 1.58 -8.74
C SER A 31 -13.26 0.70 -9.20
N THR A 32 -13.73 0.92 -10.42
CA THR A 32 -14.75 0.09 -11.08
C THR A 32 -14.13 -0.90 -12.06
N THR A 33 -12.98 -0.56 -12.64
CA THR A 33 -12.36 -1.32 -13.72
C THR A 33 -11.28 -2.28 -13.24
N ASP A 34 -11.23 -2.56 -11.93
CA ASP A 34 -10.19 -3.38 -11.32
C ASP A 34 -8.77 -2.82 -11.57
N PHE A 35 -8.68 -1.49 -11.56
CA PHE A 35 -7.41 -0.77 -11.70
C PHE A 35 -6.43 -1.18 -10.59
N SER A 36 -6.97 -1.68 -9.48
CA SER A 36 -6.22 -2.19 -8.33
C SER A 36 -5.76 -3.64 -8.47
N ASN A 37 -6.06 -4.31 -9.58
CA ASN A 37 -5.70 -5.70 -9.76
C ASN A 37 -4.19 -5.84 -9.96
N GLY A 38 -3.53 -6.16 -8.90
CA GLY A 38 -2.08 -6.14 -8.74
C GLY A 38 -1.63 -5.44 -7.46
N GLY A 39 -2.58 -4.94 -6.65
CA GLY A 39 -2.30 -4.35 -5.34
C GLY A 39 -1.96 -2.86 -5.32
N ARG A 40 -2.03 -2.17 -6.48
CA ARG A 40 -1.82 -0.71 -6.56
C ARG A 40 -3.13 -0.01 -6.90
N SER A 41 -3.75 0.53 -5.90
CA SER A 41 -4.91 1.41 -6.02
C SER A 41 -4.50 2.88 -6.02
N SER A 42 -5.38 3.76 -6.50
CA SER A 42 -5.19 5.20 -6.31
C SER A 42 -5.09 5.49 -4.80
N ASN A 43 -3.98 6.12 -4.39
CA ASN A 43 -3.77 6.49 -2.99
C ASN A 43 -4.42 7.85 -2.73
N VAL A 44 -5.12 7.98 -1.61
CA VAL A 44 -5.65 9.26 -1.11
C VAL A 44 -4.59 10.34 -1.05
N LEU A 45 -3.36 9.97 -0.66
CA LEU A 45 -2.23 10.89 -0.60
C LEU A 45 -1.78 11.39 -1.99
N GLY A 46 -2.17 10.71 -3.07
CA GLY A 46 -1.90 11.16 -4.45
C GLY A 46 -2.54 12.50 -4.78
N SER A 47 -3.61 12.89 -4.09
CA SER A 47 -4.30 14.17 -4.26
C SER A 47 -3.72 15.32 -3.43
N ILE A 48 -2.70 15.07 -2.58
CA ILE A 48 -2.11 16.08 -1.70
C ILE A 48 -0.75 16.48 -2.23
N ASN A 49 -0.47 17.78 -2.26
CA ASN A 49 0.88 18.28 -2.48
C ASN A 49 1.70 18.09 -1.19
N PRO A 50 2.78 17.28 -1.19
CA PRO A 50 3.60 17.09 0.00
C PRO A 50 4.23 18.40 0.51
N ASN A 51 4.47 19.39 -0.38
CA ASN A 51 5.02 20.69 -0.01
C ASN A 51 4.06 21.55 0.82
N ASP A 52 2.75 21.23 0.81
CA ASP A 52 1.76 21.92 1.63
C ASP A 52 1.63 21.35 3.05
N ILE A 53 2.26 20.22 3.34
CA ILE A 53 2.19 19.59 4.66
C ILE A 53 3.10 20.33 5.63
N GLU A 54 2.55 20.74 6.79
CA GLU A 54 3.30 21.29 7.90
C GLU A 54 3.73 20.20 8.87
N SER A 55 2.81 19.27 9.19
CA SER A 55 3.11 18.15 10.09
C SER A 55 2.32 16.89 9.72
N LEU A 56 2.93 15.73 10.00
CA LEU A 56 2.30 14.42 9.92
C LEU A 56 2.50 13.71 11.25
N VAL A 57 1.40 13.32 11.90
CA VAL A 57 1.41 12.65 13.20
C VAL A 57 0.63 11.37 13.11
N VAL A 58 1.19 10.27 13.60
CA VAL A 58 0.53 8.97 13.65
C VAL A 58 0.07 8.69 15.08
N LEU A 59 -1.25 8.65 15.28
CA LEU A 59 -1.86 8.26 16.55
C LEU A 59 -1.98 6.75 16.59
N LYS A 60 -1.36 6.12 17.59
CA LYS A 60 -1.24 4.66 17.66
C LYS A 60 -1.99 4.05 18.83
N ASP A 61 -2.12 4.79 19.95
CA ASP A 61 -2.71 4.32 21.20
C ASP A 61 -4.19 4.71 21.33
N ALA A 62 -4.92 4.02 22.19
CA ALA A 62 -6.34 4.26 22.40
C ALA A 62 -6.63 5.65 23.00
N ALA A 63 -5.75 6.19 23.84
CA ALA A 63 -5.97 7.50 24.45
C ALA A 63 -5.97 8.62 23.41
N SER A 64 -5.14 8.50 22.37
CA SER A 64 -5.06 9.45 21.26
C SER A 64 -6.10 9.19 20.16
N THR A 65 -6.44 7.92 19.88
CA THR A 65 -7.35 7.55 18.77
C THR A 65 -8.82 7.53 19.17
N ALA A 66 -9.15 7.44 20.48
CA ALA A 66 -10.54 7.32 20.96
C ALA A 66 -11.43 8.51 20.54
N ILE A 67 -10.87 9.70 20.31
CA ILE A 67 -11.62 10.84 19.79
C ILE A 67 -12.16 10.59 18.36
N TYR A 68 -11.53 9.70 17.59
CA TYR A 68 -11.97 9.26 16.26
C TYR A 68 -12.86 8.02 16.32
N GLY A 69 -13.02 7.43 17.51
CA GLY A 69 -13.95 6.34 17.82
C GLY A 69 -13.77 5.13 16.93
N SER A 70 -14.87 4.67 16.34
CA SER A 70 -14.93 3.51 15.47
C SER A 70 -14.15 3.62 14.16
N ARG A 71 -13.67 4.78 13.80
CA ARG A 71 -12.84 5.01 12.61
C ARG A 71 -11.34 4.95 12.94
N GLY A 72 -10.96 5.05 14.23
CA GLY A 72 -9.58 5.09 14.70
C GLY A 72 -8.95 3.75 15.08
N ALA A 73 -9.65 2.63 14.90
CA ALA A 73 -9.21 1.30 15.33
C ALA A 73 -7.84 0.88 14.74
N ASN A 74 -7.59 1.20 13.48
CA ASN A 74 -6.32 0.86 12.80
C ASN A 74 -5.26 1.96 12.90
N GLY A 75 -5.42 2.89 13.87
CA GLY A 75 -4.60 4.09 13.99
C GLY A 75 -5.13 5.25 13.15
N VAL A 76 -4.61 6.44 13.42
CA VAL A 76 -5.01 7.66 12.71
C VAL A 76 -3.76 8.40 12.25
N VAL A 77 -3.71 8.79 10.98
CA VAL A 77 -2.68 9.64 10.40
C VAL A 77 -3.25 11.05 10.29
N LEU A 78 -2.78 11.93 11.16
CA LEU A 78 -3.14 13.35 11.14
C LEU A 78 -2.18 14.10 10.22
N ILE A 79 -2.74 14.80 9.26
CA ILE A 79 -2.02 15.67 8.34
C ILE A 79 -2.51 17.09 8.57
N THR A 80 -1.60 17.95 9.04
CA THR A 80 -1.87 19.38 9.16
C THR A 80 -1.17 20.09 8.02
N THR A 81 -1.90 20.95 7.33
CA THR A 81 -1.34 21.73 6.23
C THR A 81 -0.87 23.10 6.70
N LYS A 82 0.00 23.70 5.90
CA LYS A 82 0.57 25.02 6.17
C LYS A 82 -0.52 26.08 6.25
N SER A 83 -0.41 26.97 7.24
CA SER A 83 -1.27 28.14 7.44
C SER A 83 -0.48 29.43 7.29
N GLY A 84 -1.19 30.55 7.14
CA GLY A 84 -0.59 31.88 7.12
C GLY A 84 -0.02 32.28 8.46
N LYS A 85 1.02 33.12 8.44
CA LYS A 85 1.59 33.76 9.64
C LYS A 85 1.52 35.28 9.48
N ALA A 86 1.27 35.99 10.57
CA ALA A 86 1.33 37.45 10.56
C ALA A 86 2.74 37.95 10.18
N GLY A 87 2.80 38.89 9.28
CA GLY A 87 4.03 39.44 8.73
C GLY A 87 3.91 39.78 7.24
N ASP A 88 5.00 40.27 6.70
CA ASP A 88 5.09 40.63 5.26
C ASP A 88 4.85 39.39 4.38
N PRO A 89 4.24 39.57 3.21
CA PRO A 89 4.06 38.49 2.25
C PRO A 89 5.38 37.83 1.85
N LYS A 90 5.43 36.50 1.95
CA LYS A 90 6.55 35.66 1.51
C LYS A 90 6.11 34.84 0.33
N PHE A 91 6.91 34.87 -0.73
CA PHE A 91 6.69 34.03 -1.92
C PHE A 91 7.80 33.00 -2.02
N THR A 92 7.45 31.78 -2.34
CA THR A 92 8.43 30.69 -2.54
C THR A 92 8.13 29.98 -3.86
N LEU A 93 9.16 29.84 -4.68
CA LEU A 93 9.15 29.05 -5.89
C LEU A 93 10.09 27.85 -5.72
N ARG A 94 9.62 26.64 -6.04
CA ARG A 94 10.44 25.44 -6.10
C ARG A 94 10.32 24.81 -7.47
N ALA A 95 11.45 24.33 -7.97
CA ALA A 95 11.50 23.55 -9.19
C ALA A 95 12.42 22.35 -8.99
N ARG A 96 11.99 21.18 -9.45
CA ARG A 96 12.74 19.93 -9.35
C ARG A 96 12.67 19.17 -10.67
N TYR A 97 13.81 18.65 -11.09
CA TYR A 97 13.94 17.76 -12.24
C TYR A 97 14.75 16.52 -11.85
N GLY A 98 14.33 15.34 -12.27
CA GLY A 98 15.01 14.10 -11.91
C GLY A 98 14.75 12.96 -12.87
N THR A 99 15.51 11.89 -12.69
CA THR A 99 15.42 10.64 -13.45
C THR A 99 15.02 9.48 -12.55
N GLN A 100 14.41 8.46 -13.15
CA GLN A 100 13.98 7.24 -12.48
C GLN A 100 14.52 5.99 -13.17
N GLU A 101 14.95 5.02 -12.36
CA GLU A 101 15.37 3.69 -12.76
C GLU A 101 14.86 2.66 -11.72
N PHE A 102 15.07 1.35 -11.95
CA PHE A 102 14.71 0.34 -10.95
C PHE A 102 15.52 0.49 -9.66
N ALA A 103 14.84 0.37 -8.51
CA ALA A 103 15.46 0.52 -7.19
C ALA A 103 16.25 -0.72 -6.74
N TYR A 104 15.94 -1.88 -7.31
CA TYR A 104 16.53 -3.16 -6.91
C TYR A 104 17.10 -3.90 -8.13
N ASP A 105 18.38 -4.25 -8.07
CA ASP A 105 19.08 -4.87 -9.20
C ASP A 105 18.86 -6.39 -9.31
N GLY A 106 18.31 -7.04 -8.27
CA GLY A 106 17.99 -8.48 -8.23
C GLY A 106 16.77 -8.87 -9.08
N ILE A 107 16.23 -7.96 -9.89
CA ILE A 107 15.10 -8.22 -10.77
C ILE A 107 15.43 -9.34 -11.74
N LEU A 108 14.47 -10.25 -11.90
CA LEU A 108 14.57 -11.36 -12.83
C LEU A 108 14.86 -10.87 -14.26
N ARG A 109 15.78 -11.53 -14.95
CA ARG A 109 16.04 -11.32 -16.37
C ARG A 109 15.63 -12.54 -17.15
N GLY A 110 14.96 -12.31 -18.28
CA GLY A 110 14.59 -13.38 -19.24
C GLY A 110 15.81 -13.96 -19.94
N LEU A 111 15.61 -15.09 -20.63
CA LEU A 111 16.64 -15.73 -21.43
C LEU A 111 16.90 -14.93 -22.72
N ASN A 112 18.15 -15.04 -23.23
CA ASN A 112 18.43 -14.73 -24.62
C ASN A 112 18.03 -15.90 -25.54
N SER A 113 18.05 -15.67 -26.87
CA SER A 113 17.59 -16.68 -27.84
C SER A 113 18.44 -17.96 -27.84
N THR A 114 19.73 -17.87 -27.57
CA THR A 114 20.61 -19.04 -27.47
C THR A 114 20.29 -19.90 -26.27
N GLN A 115 20.16 -19.27 -25.09
CA GLN A 115 19.79 -19.94 -23.84
C GLN A 115 18.40 -20.59 -23.95
N TYR A 116 17.42 -19.85 -24.53
CA TYR A 116 16.08 -20.36 -24.73
C TYR A 116 16.05 -21.61 -25.61
N LYS A 117 16.78 -21.61 -26.72
CA LYS A 117 16.89 -22.76 -27.61
C LYS A 117 17.54 -23.95 -26.93
N GLN A 118 18.66 -23.72 -26.21
CA GLN A 118 19.34 -24.77 -25.45
C GLN A 118 18.39 -25.38 -24.43
N LEU A 119 17.68 -24.56 -23.64
CA LEU A 119 16.75 -25.05 -22.63
C LEU A 119 15.67 -25.94 -23.20
N HIS A 120 15.06 -25.55 -24.31
CA HIS A 120 14.00 -26.33 -24.95
C HIS A 120 14.51 -27.59 -25.66
N TYR A 121 15.70 -27.53 -26.26
CA TYR A 121 16.37 -28.71 -26.80
C TYR A 121 16.61 -29.75 -25.70
N GLU A 122 17.19 -29.34 -24.58
CA GLU A 122 17.37 -30.20 -23.39
C GLU A 122 16.01 -30.75 -22.90
N GLY A 123 14.98 -29.95 -22.91
CA GLY A 123 13.62 -30.33 -22.52
C GLY A 123 13.03 -31.45 -23.41
N TYR A 124 13.27 -31.42 -24.71
CA TYR A 124 12.86 -32.49 -25.63
C TYR A 124 13.63 -33.77 -25.37
N ILE A 125 14.97 -33.66 -25.18
CA ILE A 125 15.80 -34.83 -24.83
C ILE A 125 15.35 -35.44 -23.51
N ALA A 126 15.09 -34.63 -22.50
CA ALA A 126 14.60 -35.09 -21.19
C ALA A 126 13.23 -35.77 -21.27
N ARG A 127 12.41 -35.43 -22.28
CA ARG A 127 11.13 -36.12 -22.59
C ARG A 127 11.32 -37.47 -23.27
N GLY A 128 12.51 -37.75 -23.82
CA GLY A 128 12.81 -38.98 -24.60
C GLY A 128 12.77 -38.80 -26.12
N THR A 129 12.76 -37.57 -26.63
CA THR A 129 12.89 -37.28 -28.06
C THR A 129 14.35 -37.51 -28.48
N SER A 130 14.55 -38.15 -29.66
CA SER A 130 15.91 -38.33 -30.16
C SER A 130 16.57 -36.98 -30.50
N PRO A 131 17.91 -36.86 -30.44
CA PRO A 131 18.61 -35.61 -30.74
C PRO A 131 18.30 -35.02 -32.12
N ASP A 132 18.17 -35.87 -33.13
CA ASP A 132 17.88 -35.42 -34.50
C ASP A 132 16.43 -34.90 -34.62
N ALA A 133 15.45 -35.64 -34.08
CA ALA A 133 14.07 -35.21 -34.04
C ALA A 133 13.89 -33.92 -33.21
N ALA A 134 14.64 -33.77 -32.11
CA ALA A 134 14.63 -32.54 -31.30
C ALA A 134 15.15 -31.36 -32.12
N ARG A 135 16.22 -31.51 -32.88
CA ARG A 135 16.76 -30.46 -33.77
C ARG A 135 15.80 -30.08 -34.88
N GLU A 136 15.12 -31.04 -35.50
CA GLU A 136 14.14 -30.81 -36.55
C GLU A 136 12.90 -30.08 -36.05
N LEU A 137 12.35 -30.50 -34.92
CA LEU A 137 11.25 -29.80 -34.23
C LEU A 137 11.57 -28.35 -33.95
N PHE A 138 12.85 -28.07 -33.70
CA PHE A 138 13.36 -26.74 -33.35
C PHE A 138 13.62 -25.83 -34.55
N ALA A 139 14.12 -26.41 -35.67
CA ALA A 139 14.59 -25.62 -36.81
C ALA A 139 13.48 -24.82 -37.51
N ASN A 140 12.24 -25.31 -37.45
CA ASN A 140 11.09 -24.74 -38.16
C ASN A 140 10.12 -23.92 -37.30
N GLN A 141 10.46 -23.68 -36.03
CA GLN A 141 9.49 -23.14 -35.07
C GLN A 141 9.61 -21.60 -34.82
N PHE A 142 10.65 -20.95 -35.31
CA PHE A 142 10.91 -19.56 -34.96
C PHE A 142 11.02 -18.67 -36.19
N PRO A 143 10.43 -17.45 -36.13
CA PRO A 143 10.62 -16.48 -37.19
C PRO A 143 12.10 -16.10 -37.29
N LEU A 144 12.58 -15.94 -38.52
CA LEU A 144 13.92 -15.45 -38.81
C LEU A 144 13.82 -13.99 -39.25
N ASN A 145 14.86 -13.22 -38.99
CA ASN A 145 15.02 -11.87 -39.52
C ASN A 145 15.41 -11.92 -41.00
N ASP A 146 15.52 -10.77 -41.65
CA ASP A 146 15.86 -10.67 -43.07
C ASP A 146 17.25 -11.25 -43.41
N ALA A 147 18.14 -11.37 -42.42
CA ALA A 147 19.43 -12.04 -42.54
C ALA A 147 19.38 -13.56 -42.32
N GLY A 148 18.19 -14.16 -42.19
CA GLY A 148 18.00 -15.58 -41.89
C GLY A 148 18.43 -15.99 -40.48
N GLN A 149 18.57 -15.07 -39.56
CA GLN A 149 18.97 -15.29 -38.18
C GLN A 149 17.74 -15.24 -37.27
N ASN A 150 17.83 -15.88 -36.10
CA ASN A 150 16.79 -15.73 -35.10
C ASN A 150 16.86 -14.37 -34.44
N TYR A 151 15.68 -13.83 -34.11
CA TYR A 151 15.54 -12.66 -33.25
C TYR A 151 16.14 -12.94 -31.85
N ASN A 152 16.56 -11.89 -31.17
CA ASN A 152 17.03 -11.96 -29.78
C ASN A 152 16.44 -10.79 -28.99
N THR A 153 15.15 -10.87 -28.69
CA THR A 153 14.38 -9.84 -28.02
C THR A 153 14.54 -9.98 -26.51
N ILE A 154 15.14 -8.98 -25.86
CA ILE A 154 15.16 -8.89 -24.38
C ILE A 154 13.94 -8.07 -23.98
N TRP A 155 12.84 -8.74 -23.74
CA TRP A 155 11.52 -8.11 -23.56
C TRP A 155 11.49 -7.03 -22.47
N LEU A 156 12.26 -7.20 -21.38
CA LEU A 156 12.33 -6.22 -20.31
C LEU A 156 12.92 -4.90 -20.80
N ASP A 157 14.02 -4.96 -21.58
CA ASP A 157 14.69 -3.77 -22.12
C ASP A 157 13.80 -3.05 -23.15
N GLU A 158 13.00 -3.80 -23.92
CA GLU A 158 12.07 -3.22 -24.90
C GLU A 158 10.90 -2.46 -24.26
N MET A 159 10.55 -2.80 -23.01
CA MET A 159 9.43 -2.18 -22.30
C MET A 159 9.83 -1.03 -21.41
N THR A 160 11.10 -0.95 -21.05
CA THR A 160 11.58 0.00 -20.05
C THR A 160 12.31 1.19 -20.65
N GLN A 161 12.43 2.24 -19.89
CA GLN A 161 13.12 3.48 -20.22
C GLN A 161 13.63 4.15 -18.94
N THR A 162 14.53 5.11 -19.06
CA THR A 162 14.81 6.04 -17.97
C THR A 162 13.61 6.97 -17.83
N GLY A 163 12.92 6.88 -16.68
CA GLY A 163 11.79 7.76 -16.38
C GLY A 163 12.25 9.18 -16.04
N VAL A 164 11.32 10.14 -16.13
CA VAL A 164 11.58 11.56 -15.84
C VAL A 164 10.56 12.06 -14.83
N VAL A 165 11.02 12.83 -13.84
CA VAL A 165 10.17 13.50 -12.85
C VAL A 165 10.41 14.99 -12.89
N GLN A 166 9.31 15.75 -12.97
CA GLN A 166 9.32 17.20 -12.92
C GLN A 166 8.32 17.70 -11.89
N GLU A 167 8.68 18.72 -11.14
CA GLU A 167 7.77 19.34 -10.18
C GLU A 167 8.04 20.85 -10.11
N TYR A 168 6.94 21.59 -10.13
CA TYR A 168 6.95 23.05 -9.99
C TYR A 168 5.94 23.41 -8.90
N ASP A 169 6.41 24.10 -7.88
CA ASP A 169 5.61 24.50 -6.74
C ASP A 169 5.77 26.00 -6.49
N PHE A 170 4.66 26.69 -6.39
CA PHE A 170 4.59 28.10 -6.01
C PHE A 170 3.72 28.21 -4.76
N SER A 171 4.21 28.94 -3.77
CA SER A 171 3.43 29.23 -2.57
C SER A 171 3.65 30.67 -2.11
N PHE A 172 2.63 31.20 -1.42
CA PHE A 172 2.68 32.51 -0.79
C PHE A 172 2.00 32.47 0.57
N SER A 173 2.51 33.21 1.52
CA SER A 173 1.97 33.30 2.86
C SER A 173 2.21 34.68 3.44
N GLY A 174 1.32 35.15 4.31
CA GLY A 174 1.44 36.43 4.96
C GLY A 174 0.20 36.79 5.76
N GLY A 175 0.11 38.03 6.21
CA GLY A 175 -1.09 38.56 6.84
C GLY A 175 -0.80 39.55 7.95
N SER A 176 -1.88 39.97 8.59
CA SER A 176 -1.86 40.82 9.78
C SER A 176 -2.17 40.01 11.03
N GLU A 177 -2.19 40.62 12.20
CA GLU A 177 -2.66 40.01 13.45
C GLU A 177 -4.12 39.53 13.37
N LYS A 178 -4.91 40.10 12.45
CA LYS A 178 -6.34 39.81 12.29
C LYS A 178 -6.64 38.84 11.17
N VAL A 179 -5.86 38.83 10.12
CA VAL A 179 -6.11 37.94 8.97
C VAL A 179 -4.79 37.41 8.47
N THR A 180 -4.67 36.08 8.44
CA THR A 180 -3.52 35.39 7.87
C THR A 180 -3.96 34.49 6.73
N TYR A 181 -3.09 34.30 5.74
CA TYR A 181 -3.38 33.53 4.56
C TYR A 181 -2.17 32.72 4.09
N PHE A 182 -2.45 31.55 3.54
CA PHE A 182 -1.49 30.71 2.81
C PHE A 182 -2.13 30.25 1.51
N GLY A 183 -1.41 30.37 0.40
CA GLY A 183 -1.85 29.82 -0.88
C GLY A 183 -0.73 29.08 -1.57
N SER A 184 -1.08 28.05 -2.34
CA SER A 184 -0.14 27.27 -3.14
C SER A 184 -0.74 26.81 -4.47
N ALA A 185 0.14 26.57 -5.45
CA ALA A 185 -0.15 25.87 -6.68
C ALA A 185 1.02 24.94 -7.02
N ASN A 186 0.73 23.68 -7.33
CA ASN A 186 1.74 22.66 -7.64
C ASN A 186 1.38 21.94 -8.93
N TYR A 187 2.36 21.75 -9.80
CA TYR A 187 2.30 20.86 -10.95
C TYR A 187 3.38 19.81 -10.83
N PHE A 188 2.98 18.56 -10.92
CA PHE A 188 3.84 17.37 -10.84
C PHE A 188 3.61 16.50 -12.06
N ASP A 189 4.68 16.18 -12.78
CA ASP A 189 4.70 15.32 -13.96
C ASP A 189 5.73 14.20 -13.78
N ASN A 190 5.31 12.98 -14.01
CA ASN A 190 6.13 11.79 -13.87
C ASN A 190 5.92 10.84 -15.05
N ASP A 191 6.86 10.82 -15.98
CA ASP A 191 6.99 9.77 -16.98
C ASP A 191 7.75 8.60 -16.34
N GLY A 192 7.04 7.46 -16.18
CA GLY A 192 7.58 6.30 -15.48
C GLY A 192 8.72 5.59 -16.21
N MET A 193 9.40 4.69 -15.49
CA MET A 193 10.45 3.82 -16.06
C MET A 193 9.90 2.71 -16.97
N VAL A 194 8.61 2.53 -17.06
CA VAL A 194 7.93 1.69 -18.05
C VAL A 194 7.32 2.60 -19.10
N LYS A 195 7.56 2.30 -20.37
CA LYS A 195 6.98 3.06 -21.49
C LYS A 195 5.46 3.15 -21.33
N GLU A 196 4.88 4.29 -21.70
CA GLU A 196 3.44 4.55 -21.62
C GLU A 196 2.85 4.60 -20.18
N ASN A 197 3.67 4.58 -19.13
CA ASN A 197 3.23 4.78 -17.76
C ASN A 197 3.49 6.24 -17.35
N LYS A 198 2.42 6.99 -17.07
CA LYS A 198 2.49 8.41 -16.77
C LYS A 198 1.58 8.80 -15.61
N PHE A 199 2.00 9.78 -14.82
CA PHE A 199 1.20 10.39 -13.78
C PHE A 199 1.41 11.91 -13.81
N GLU A 200 0.32 12.67 -13.98
CA GLU A 200 0.30 14.14 -13.95
C GLU A 200 -0.66 14.59 -12.86
N ARG A 201 -0.24 15.57 -12.07
CA ARG A 201 -1.10 16.17 -11.03
C ARG A 201 -0.98 17.69 -11.06
N PHE A 202 -2.13 18.34 -10.95
CA PHE A 202 -2.24 19.74 -10.58
C PHE A 202 -2.99 19.86 -9.25
N SER A 203 -2.48 20.68 -8.33
CA SER A 203 -3.16 20.97 -7.07
C SER A 203 -3.01 22.43 -6.68
N SER A 204 -4.02 22.97 -6.03
CA SER A 204 -4.04 24.33 -5.49
C SER A 204 -4.72 24.35 -4.14
N ARG A 205 -4.18 25.13 -3.23
CA ARG A 205 -4.67 25.30 -1.86
C ARG A 205 -4.81 26.77 -1.50
N LEU A 206 -5.83 27.08 -0.70
CA LEU A 206 -6.00 28.39 -0.09
C LEU A 206 -6.52 28.20 1.35
N ASN A 207 -5.71 28.64 2.32
CA ASN A 207 -6.06 28.64 3.74
C ASN A 207 -6.12 30.09 4.23
N ILE A 208 -7.23 30.46 4.88
CA ILE A 208 -7.46 31.80 5.41
C ILE A 208 -7.95 31.68 6.86
N ASP A 209 -7.28 32.36 7.77
CA ASP A 209 -7.68 32.51 9.15
C ASP A 209 -8.01 33.97 9.44
N ALA A 210 -9.20 34.27 9.96
CA ALA A 210 -9.64 35.63 10.23
C ALA A 210 -10.17 35.77 11.66
N GLN A 211 -9.47 36.57 12.47
CA GLN A 211 -9.91 36.98 13.81
C GLN A 211 -10.75 38.25 13.67
N LEU A 212 -12.07 38.08 13.49
CA LEU A 212 -13.00 39.17 13.20
C LEU A 212 -13.20 40.10 14.41
N THR A 213 -13.19 39.52 15.62
CA THR A 213 -13.13 40.24 16.90
C THR A 213 -12.23 39.47 17.85
N ASP A 214 -11.92 40.00 19.02
CA ASP A 214 -11.09 39.37 20.06
C ASP A 214 -11.64 37.98 20.46
N ARG A 215 -12.90 37.72 20.23
CA ARG A 215 -13.62 36.47 20.62
C ARG A 215 -14.17 35.68 19.46
N PHE A 216 -14.16 36.21 18.23
CA PHE A 216 -14.79 35.57 17.08
C PHE A 216 -13.78 35.30 15.97
N LYS A 217 -13.53 34.02 15.69
CA LYS A 217 -12.61 33.56 14.62
C LYS A 217 -13.37 32.77 13.57
N VAL A 218 -12.96 32.95 12.32
CA VAL A 218 -13.42 32.18 11.15
C VAL A 218 -12.19 31.67 10.42
N SER A 219 -12.19 30.38 10.07
CA SER A 219 -11.14 29.77 9.27
C SER A 219 -11.74 29.01 8.08
N ASN A 220 -11.04 29.03 6.95
CA ASN A 220 -11.46 28.27 5.77
C ASN A 220 -10.23 27.71 5.07
N ASN A 221 -10.22 26.38 4.83
CA ASN A 221 -9.18 25.64 4.17
C ASN A 221 -9.74 24.93 2.95
N VAL A 222 -9.43 25.43 1.76
CA VAL A 222 -9.89 24.87 0.48
C VAL A 222 -8.73 24.24 -0.26
N ASN A 223 -8.90 23.02 -0.75
CA ASN A 223 -7.95 22.36 -1.63
C ASN A 223 -8.68 21.77 -2.84
N ILE A 224 -8.14 22.00 -4.02
CA ILE A 224 -8.55 21.34 -5.26
C ILE A 224 -7.36 20.62 -5.86
N SER A 225 -7.57 19.39 -6.29
CA SER A 225 -6.56 18.62 -7.01
C SER A 225 -7.18 17.84 -8.15
N THR A 226 -6.45 17.77 -9.25
CA THR A 226 -6.75 16.87 -10.36
C THR A 226 -5.51 16.05 -10.66
N PHE A 227 -5.70 14.79 -11.02
CA PHE A 227 -4.60 14.02 -11.59
C PHE A 227 -5.10 13.07 -12.67
N ASP A 228 -4.23 12.84 -13.64
CA ASP A 228 -4.39 11.86 -14.69
C ASP A 228 -3.29 10.82 -14.58
N GLN A 229 -3.69 9.57 -14.58
CA GLN A 229 -2.79 8.43 -14.52
C GLN A 229 -3.03 7.52 -15.72
N ARG A 230 -1.98 7.29 -16.49
CA ARG A 230 -1.91 6.21 -17.45
C ARG A 230 -1.07 5.09 -16.86
N GLY A 231 -1.67 3.92 -16.67
CA GLY A 231 -1.05 2.77 -16.02
C GLY A 231 -0.89 1.59 -16.95
N ILE A 232 -0.22 0.57 -16.48
CA ILE A 232 -0.11 -0.73 -17.10
C ILE A 232 -0.88 -1.77 -16.28
N THR A 233 -1.18 -2.91 -16.88
CA THR A 233 -1.72 -4.05 -16.14
C THR A 233 -0.60 -4.66 -15.29
N ASP A 234 -0.81 -4.76 -13.98
CA ASP A 234 0.10 -5.41 -13.05
C ASP A 234 -0.42 -6.80 -12.62
N GLY A 235 0.45 -7.58 -11.98
CA GLY A 235 0.13 -8.88 -11.42
C GLY A 235 0.36 -10.05 -12.36
N THR A 236 -0.11 -11.24 -11.97
CA THR A 236 0.06 -12.50 -12.71
C THR A 236 -0.96 -12.70 -13.83
N ARG A 237 -1.37 -11.64 -14.49
CA ARG A 237 -2.30 -11.66 -15.61
C ARG A 237 -1.57 -11.77 -16.95
N TRP A 238 -2.22 -12.41 -17.94
CA TRP A 238 -1.68 -12.57 -19.30
C TRP A 238 -1.51 -11.26 -20.09
N GLN A 239 -1.99 -10.16 -19.56
CA GLN A 239 -1.82 -8.82 -20.14
C GLN A 239 -0.79 -7.98 -19.35
N ALA A 240 -0.28 -8.49 -18.22
CA ALA A 240 0.70 -7.77 -17.43
C ALA A 240 2.07 -7.81 -18.14
N PRO A 241 2.61 -6.68 -18.59
CA PRO A 241 3.83 -6.67 -19.41
C PRO A 241 5.03 -7.30 -18.67
N PHE A 242 5.22 -7.03 -17.39
CA PHE A 242 6.30 -7.65 -16.61
C PHE A 242 6.16 -9.17 -16.51
N TYR A 243 4.96 -9.67 -16.28
CA TYR A 243 4.73 -11.11 -16.22
C TYR A 243 5.03 -11.77 -17.56
N LEU A 244 4.56 -11.14 -18.64
CA LEU A 244 4.82 -11.63 -20.00
C LEU A 244 6.30 -11.56 -20.37
N ALA A 245 7.03 -10.53 -19.95
CA ALA A 245 8.45 -10.38 -20.27
C ALA A 245 9.30 -11.57 -19.86
N TYR A 246 8.93 -12.23 -18.75
CA TYR A 246 9.62 -13.44 -18.28
C TYR A 246 9.20 -14.72 -19.01
N LEU A 247 8.02 -14.72 -19.62
CA LEU A 247 7.43 -15.91 -20.23
C LEU A 247 7.56 -15.94 -21.75
N MET A 248 7.69 -14.78 -22.39
CA MET A 248 7.80 -14.66 -23.83
C MET A 248 9.13 -15.19 -24.35
N ALA A 249 9.06 -15.88 -25.47
CA ALA A 249 10.25 -16.37 -26.14
C ALA A 249 11.08 -15.21 -26.71
N PRO A 250 12.38 -15.16 -26.43
CA PRO A 250 13.25 -14.14 -26.99
C PRO A 250 13.48 -14.28 -28.51
N THR A 251 13.07 -15.39 -29.10
CA THR A 251 13.11 -15.64 -30.55
C THR A 251 11.95 -15.00 -31.31
N VAL A 252 11.04 -14.33 -30.63
CA VAL A 252 9.91 -13.59 -31.23
C VAL A 252 10.27 -12.12 -31.32
N PRO A 253 10.07 -11.43 -32.49
CA PRO A 253 10.33 -10.01 -32.62
C PRO A 253 9.24 -9.15 -31.98
N VAL A 254 9.57 -7.89 -31.67
CA VAL A 254 8.58 -6.90 -31.22
C VAL A 254 7.64 -6.52 -32.37
N TYR A 255 8.19 -6.34 -33.58
CA TYR A 255 7.44 -5.91 -34.77
C TYR A 255 7.52 -6.94 -35.88
N ASP A 256 6.48 -7.00 -36.70
CA ASP A 256 6.47 -7.75 -37.97
C ASP A 256 7.20 -6.92 -39.07
N GLN A 257 7.34 -7.52 -40.25
CA GLN A 257 7.95 -6.90 -41.42
C GLN A 257 7.22 -5.63 -41.92
N PHE A 258 6.01 -5.36 -41.44
CA PHE A 258 5.21 -4.20 -41.80
C PHE A 258 5.21 -3.14 -40.67
N GLY A 259 6.02 -3.31 -39.62
CA GLY A 259 6.11 -2.41 -38.47
C GLY A 259 4.94 -2.51 -37.49
N ARG A 260 4.10 -3.54 -37.57
CA ARG A 260 3.01 -3.78 -36.62
C ARG A 260 3.51 -4.66 -35.49
N PHE A 261 2.94 -4.53 -34.29
CA PHE A 261 3.26 -5.44 -33.18
C PHE A 261 3.02 -6.89 -33.57
N TYR A 262 4.07 -7.71 -33.43
CA TYR A 262 4.03 -9.11 -33.76
C TYR A 262 3.18 -9.87 -32.76
N GLY A 263 2.04 -10.38 -33.16
CA GLY A 263 1.09 -11.05 -32.27
C GLY A 263 0.04 -11.90 -32.98
N ASP A 264 -0.05 -11.82 -34.29
CA ASP A 264 -1.10 -12.50 -35.08
C ASP A 264 -0.71 -13.93 -35.54
N HIS A 265 0.34 -14.53 -35.02
CA HIS A 265 0.69 -15.90 -35.41
C HIS A 265 -0.13 -16.95 -34.65
N LYS A 266 -0.66 -17.90 -35.41
CA LYS A 266 -1.66 -18.87 -34.94
C LYS A 266 -1.13 -19.89 -33.90
N ASN A 267 0.16 -20.05 -33.69
CA ASN A 267 0.66 -21.34 -33.26
C ASN A 267 1.59 -21.42 -32.04
N PHE A 268 2.18 -20.37 -31.45
CA PHE A 268 3.30 -20.74 -30.59
C PHE A 268 3.45 -20.03 -29.27
N PHE A 269 3.16 -18.76 -29.14
CA PHE A 269 3.64 -18.04 -28.00
C PHE A 269 2.51 -17.31 -27.29
N MET A 270 1.99 -17.92 -26.20
CA MET A 270 1.10 -17.24 -25.27
C MET A 270 -0.14 -16.60 -25.90
N GLY A 271 -0.77 -17.26 -26.88
CA GLY A 271 -1.95 -16.72 -27.56
C GLY A 271 -1.68 -15.49 -28.44
N GLY A 272 -0.45 -15.34 -28.93
CA GLY A 272 -0.03 -14.20 -29.73
C GLY A 272 0.27 -12.93 -28.94
N ASN A 273 0.46 -13.02 -27.62
CA ASN A 273 0.79 -11.88 -26.80
C ASN A 273 2.07 -11.16 -27.23
N ASN A 274 2.09 -9.86 -27.02
CA ASN A 274 3.26 -9.00 -27.20
C ASN A 274 3.31 -8.01 -26.03
N PRO A 275 4.28 -8.14 -25.11
CA PRO A 275 4.36 -7.26 -23.93
C PRO A 275 4.47 -5.78 -24.30
N VAL A 276 5.26 -5.44 -25.33
CA VAL A 276 5.40 -4.05 -25.82
C VAL A 276 4.09 -3.59 -26.46
N GLY A 277 3.47 -4.45 -27.29
CA GLY A 277 2.20 -4.12 -27.92
C GLY A 277 1.09 -3.80 -26.93
N HIS A 278 1.05 -4.51 -25.79
CA HIS A 278 0.10 -4.22 -24.73
C HIS A 278 0.29 -2.83 -24.10
N LEU A 279 1.52 -2.30 -24.05
CA LEU A 279 1.76 -0.93 -23.55
C LEU A 279 1.12 0.14 -24.46
N TYR A 280 1.13 -0.07 -25.77
CA TYR A 280 0.68 0.92 -26.75
C TYR A 280 -0.77 0.74 -27.19
N ASP A 281 -1.20 -0.50 -27.45
CA ASP A 281 -2.52 -0.79 -27.99
C ASP A 281 -3.62 -0.90 -26.93
N ASP A 282 -3.29 -1.41 -25.74
CA ASP A 282 -4.20 -1.39 -24.61
C ASP A 282 -4.19 -0.01 -23.95
N LYS A 283 -5.29 0.34 -23.30
CA LYS A 283 -5.41 1.58 -22.55
C LYS A 283 -5.83 1.27 -21.12
N ARG A 284 -5.23 1.96 -20.18
CA ARG A 284 -5.57 1.91 -18.76
C ARG A 284 -5.36 3.29 -18.18
N GLU A 285 -6.44 4.03 -18.12
CA GLU A 285 -6.43 5.45 -17.76
C GLU A 285 -7.35 5.70 -16.57
N LEU A 286 -6.92 6.55 -15.66
CA LEU A 286 -7.67 6.99 -14.50
C LEU A 286 -7.50 8.50 -14.36
N SER A 287 -8.62 9.23 -14.37
CA SER A 287 -8.65 10.66 -14.07
C SER A 287 -9.37 10.87 -12.75
N GLN A 288 -8.80 11.68 -11.88
CA GLN A 288 -9.41 12.01 -10.60
C GLN A 288 -9.45 13.52 -10.39
N MET A 289 -10.60 14.01 -9.90
CA MET A 289 -10.74 15.35 -9.37
C MET A 289 -11.21 15.26 -7.92
N ARG A 290 -10.58 16.03 -7.04
CA ARG A 290 -10.99 16.14 -5.64
C ARG A 290 -11.05 17.61 -5.21
N LEU A 291 -12.13 17.97 -4.57
CA LEU A 291 -12.32 19.25 -3.89
C LEU A 291 -12.59 18.97 -2.41
N THR A 292 -11.76 19.51 -1.54
CA THR A 292 -11.98 19.48 -0.09
C THR A 292 -12.09 20.91 0.43
N ASP A 293 -13.06 21.13 1.32
CA ASP A 293 -13.29 22.40 1.99
C ASP A 293 -13.54 22.15 3.48
N VAL A 294 -12.80 22.82 4.35
CA VAL A 294 -12.99 22.81 5.80
C VAL A 294 -13.23 24.22 6.27
N PHE A 295 -14.44 24.47 6.72
CA PHE A 295 -14.90 25.74 7.22
C PHE A 295 -15.15 25.66 8.73
N GLU A 296 -14.52 26.54 9.49
CA GLU A 296 -14.58 26.60 10.94
C GLU A 296 -15.05 27.97 11.42
N VAL A 297 -15.94 27.96 12.37
CA VAL A 297 -16.36 29.16 13.13
C VAL A 297 -16.17 28.88 14.61
N SER A 298 -15.45 29.75 15.32
CA SER A 298 -15.28 29.65 16.77
C SER A 298 -15.61 30.96 17.45
N TYR A 299 -16.27 30.86 18.61
CA TYR A 299 -16.67 32.00 19.44
C TYR A 299 -16.38 31.72 20.91
N GLU A 300 -15.55 32.58 21.52
CA GLU A 300 -15.29 32.57 22.96
C GLU A 300 -16.41 33.31 23.69
N ILE A 301 -17.36 32.55 24.28
CA ILE A 301 -18.53 33.09 24.99
C ILE A 301 -18.07 33.89 26.23
N MET A 302 -17.15 33.30 26.94
CA MET A 302 -16.49 33.88 28.12
C MET A 302 -15.05 33.32 28.19
N ASP A 303 -14.23 33.95 28.98
CA ASP A 303 -12.82 33.56 29.14
C ASP A 303 -12.71 32.08 29.43
N GLY A 304 -12.04 31.35 28.56
CA GLY A 304 -11.83 29.92 28.62
C GLY A 304 -13.01 29.04 28.14
N LEU A 305 -14.19 29.59 27.78
CA LEU A 305 -15.31 28.82 27.23
C LEU A 305 -15.52 29.17 25.77
N THR A 306 -15.20 28.22 24.89
CA THR A 306 -15.31 28.38 23.44
C THR A 306 -16.35 27.41 22.87
N ILE A 307 -17.21 27.88 22.00
CA ILE A 307 -18.03 27.04 21.11
C ILE A 307 -17.44 27.07 19.72
N LYS A 308 -17.52 25.92 19.03
CA LYS A 308 -16.95 25.77 17.70
C LYS A 308 -17.91 24.99 16.81
N SER A 309 -18.03 25.45 15.57
CA SER A 309 -18.81 24.79 14.52
C SER A 309 -17.90 24.54 13.33
N ASP A 310 -17.63 23.27 13.06
CA ASP A 310 -16.79 22.80 11.95
C ASP A 310 -17.64 22.12 10.89
N TRP A 311 -17.45 22.50 9.63
CA TRP A 311 -18.09 21.90 8.49
C TRP A 311 -17.04 21.52 7.45
N SER A 312 -17.07 20.25 7.04
CA SER A 312 -16.16 19.74 6.03
C SER A 312 -16.93 19.13 4.87
N PHE A 313 -16.46 19.39 3.68
CA PHE A 313 -17.01 18.89 2.44
C PHE A 313 -15.91 18.29 1.58
N ASP A 314 -16.11 17.06 1.08
CA ASP A 314 -15.18 16.36 0.19
C ASP A 314 -15.97 15.81 -1.01
N LEU A 315 -15.67 16.33 -2.17
CA LEU A 315 -16.17 15.86 -3.44
C LEU A 315 -15.04 15.14 -4.18
N LEU A 316 -15.23 13.87 -4.45
CA LEU A 316 -14.32 13.03 -5.21
C LEU A 316 -15.02 12.51 -6.47
N LYS A 317 -14.43 12.76 -7.62
CA LYS A 317 -14.84 12.19 -8.90
C LYS A 317 -13.67 11.39 -9.48
N VAL A 318 -13.94 10.15 -9.86
CA VAL A 318 -12.99 9.24 -10.51
C VAL A 318 -13.64 8.76 -11.80
N ASP A 319 -12.95 8.93 -12.91
CA ASP A 319 -13.31 8.39 -14.21
C ASP A 319 -12.22 7.38 -14.62
N GLU A 320 -12.61 6.17 -14.98
CA GLU A 320 -11.72 5.07 -15.35
C GLU A 320 -12.03 4.57 -16.76
N TYR A 321 -10.99 4.26 -17.46
CA TYR A 321 -11.07 3.70 -18.79
C TYR A 321 -10.08 2.55 -18.97
N LEU A 322 -10.59 1.39 -19.39
CA LEU A 322 -9.81 0.21 -19.73
C LEU A 322 -10.19 -0.25 -21.16
N PHE A 323 -9.19 -0.40 -22.01
CA PHE A 323 -9.35 -1.02 -23.32
C PHE A 323 -8.30 -2.11 -23.52
N GLN A 324 -8.73 -3.26 -24.02
CA GLN A 324 -7.89 -4.38 -24.43
C GLN A 324 -8.08 -4.61 -25.92
N ASN A 325 -6.98 -4.63 -26.64
CA ASN A 325 -7.01 -4.80 -28.09
C ASN A 325 -7.52 -6.20 -28.51
N GLY A 326 -8.17 -6.29 -29.67
CA GLY A 326 -8.70 -7.54 -30.22
C GLY A 326 -7.74 -8.29 -31.14
N ARG A 327 -6.49 -7.85 -31.31
CA ARG A 327 -5.54 -8.46 -32.24
C ARG A 327 -4.73 -9.59 -31.61
N TYR A 328 -4.35 -9.45 -30.35
CA TYR A 328 -3.54 -10.41 -29.59
C TYR A 328 -3.92 -10.38 -28.10
N GLY A 329 -3.40 -11.34 -27.35
CA GLY A 329 -3.67 -11.48 -25.94
C GLY A 329 -5.10 -11.93 -25.62
N ASP A 330 -5.55 -11.62 -24.40
CA ASP A 330 -6.86 -12.08 -23.91
C ASP A 330 -8.04 -11.43 -24.66
N GLY A 331 -7.88 -10.19 -25.13
CA GLY A 331 -8.90 -9.49 -25.90
C GLY A 331 -9.17 -10.13 -27.28
N ARG A 332 -8.21 -10.90 -27.82
CA ARG A 332 -8.32 -11.51 -29.15
C ARG A 332 -9.55 -12.40 -29.29
N ARG A 333 -9.85 -13.23 -28.29
CA ARG A 333 -10.97 -14.20 -28.36
C ARG A 333 -12.33 -13.53 -28.46
N ILE A 334 -12.44 -12.32 -27.91
CA ILE A 334 -13.69 -11.54 -27.86
C ILE A 334 -13.67 -10.33 -28.80
N GLY A 335 -12.65 -10.19 -29.65
CA GLY A 335 -12.54 -9.10 -30.61
C GLY A 335 -12.26 -7.74 -29.98
N GLY A 336 -11.65 -7.69 -28.82
CA GLY A 336 -11.40 -6.49 -28.03
C GLY A 336 -12.43 -6.29 -26.92
N TYR A 337 -12.03 -5.55 -25.89
CA TYR A 337 -12.82 -5.30 -24.69
C TYR A 337 -12.63 -3.85 -24.25
N ALA A 338 -13.72 -3.15 -23.96
CA ALA A 338 -13.68 -1.83 -23.32
C ALA A 338 -14.52 -1.85 -22.04
N ASN A 339 -14.00 -1.18 -21.02
CA ASN A 339 -14.71 -0.90 -19.76
C ASN A 339 -14.51 0.58 -19.41
N GLU A 340 -15.61 1.30 -19.31
CA GLU A 340 -15.67 2.70 -18.90
C GLU A 340 -16.41 2.77 -17.58
N GLY A 341 -15.76 3.32 -16.55
CA GLY A 341 -16.31 3.41 -15.20
C GLY A 341 -16.23 4.83 -14.65
N GLY A 342 -17.18 5.19 -13.82
CA GLY A 342 -17.16 6.46 -13.11
C GLY A 342 -17.68 6.30 -11.69
N ILE A 343 -16.97 6.91 -10.73
CA ILE A 343 -17.37 7.00 -9.33
C ILE A 343 -17.47 8.48 -8.95
N SER A 344 -18.57 8.86 -8.36
CA SER A 344 -18.75 10.15 -7.74
C SER A 344 -19.09 9.95 -6.28
N GLN A 345 -18.25 10.48 -5.38
CA GLN A 345 -18.45 10.39 -3.94
C GLN A 345 -18.52 11.79 -3.35
N THR A 346 -19.53 12.01 -2.53
CA THR A 346 -19.68 13.22 -1.72
C THR A 346 -19.68 12.82 -0.26
N ASN A 347 -18.83 13.45 0.52
CA ASN A 347 -18.72 13.27 1.96
C ASN A 347 -18.91 14.65 2.61
N TRP A 348 -19.86 14.79 3.52
CA TRP A 348 -19.97 15.94 4.37
C TRP A 348 -19.93 15.54 5.83
N LEU A 349 -19.28 16.36 6.64
CA LEU A 349 -19.13 16.20 8.08
C LEU A 349 -19.42 17.53 8.75
N GLY A 350 -20.28 17.52 9.78
CA GLY A 350 -20.51 18.65 10.65
C GLY A 350 -20.22 18.29 12.10
N THR A 351 -19.37 19.07 12.77
CA THR A 351 -19.03 18.90 14.19
C THR A 351 -19.37 20.16 14.96
N GLN A 352 -20.15 20.01 16.01
CA GLN A 352 -20.49 21.08 16.95
C GLN A 352 -19.84 20.77 18.29
N SER A 353 -18.99 21.66 18.79
CA SER A 353 -18.22 21.40 20.00
C SER A 353 -18.26 22.57 20.99
N ILE A 354 -18.06 22.23 22.24
CA ILE A 354 -17.83 23.13 23.33
C ILE A 354 -16.55 22.73 24.05
N GLN A 355 -15.68 23.70 24.28
CA GLN A 355 -14.43 23.53 25.01
C GLN A 355 -14.39 24.49 26.20
N PHE A 356 -14.04 23.96 27.37
CA PHE A 356 -13.87 24.75 28.57
C PHE A 356 -12.47 24.52 29.15
N THR A 357 -11.68 25.56 29.21
CA THR A 357 -10.34 25.61 29.80
C THR A 357 -10.34 26.66 30.89
N PRO A 358 -10.62 26.33 32.19
CA PRO A 358 -10.59 27.28 33.29
C PRO A 358 -9.25 27.99 33.35
N ARG A 359 -9.28 29.32 33.63
CA ARG A 359 -8.09 30.16 33.86
C ARG A 359 -7.87 30.32 35.37
N ASP A 360 -6.65 30.63 35.75
CA ASP A 360 -6.27 30.94 37.14
C ASP A 360 -6.53 29.84 38.16
N THR A 361 -6.32 28.59 37.76
CA THR A 361 -6.52 27.40 38.60
C THR A 361 -5.27 27.01 39.41
N GLY A 362 -4.26 27.87 39.48
CA GLY A 362 -3.00 27.62 40.15
C GLY A 362 -2.21 26.46 39.52
N ASN A 363 -1.92 25.43 40.31
CA ASN A 363 -1.19 24.25 39.79
C ASN A 363 -2.06 23.24 39.08
N HIS A 364 -3.37 23.49 38.90
CA HIS A 364 -4.33 22.60 38.29
C HIS A 364 -4.65 23.08 36.86
N ASN A 365 -4.25 22.36 35.86
CA ASN A 365 -4.65 22.63 34.47
C ASN A 365 -5.74 21.64 34.05
N MET A 366 -6.83 22.16 33.51
CA MET A 366 -7.97 21.37 33.12
C MET A 366 -8.43 21.78 31.72
N ASN A 367 -8.80 20.81 30.93
CA ASN A 367 -9.43 21.05 29.64
C ASN A 367 -10.58 20.05 29.48
N PHE A 368 -11.78 20.56 29.31
CA PHE A 368 -12.99 19.78 29.04
C PHE A 368 -13.46 20.07 27.62
N PHE A 369 -13.80 19.02 26.91
CA PHE A 369 -14.29 19.11 25.56
C PHE A 369 -15.49 18.17 25.39
N ALA A 370 -16.56 18.65 24.72
CA ALA A 370 -17.69 17.82 24.35
C ALA A 370 -18.13 18.18 22.94
N ALA A 371 -18.56 17.19 22.15
CA ALA A 371 -18.98 17.44 20.78
C ALA A 371 -20.07 16.48 20.33
N TYR A 372 -20.83 16.95 19.35
CA TYR A 372 -21.74 16.22 18.50
C TYR A 372 -21.24 16.27 17.07
N GLU A 373 -21.22 15.11 16.40
CA GLU A 373 -20.75 14.97 15.03
C GLU A 373 -21.77 14.21 14.18
N ALA A 374 -22.00 14.66 12.96
CA ALA A 374 -22.81 13.95 11.97
C ALA A 374 -22.07 13.92 10.63
N GLN A 375 -22.05 12.76 10.00
CA GLN A 375 -21.41 12.53 8.71
C GLN A 375 -22.33 11.76 7.78
N LYS A 376 -22.30 12.11 6.48
CA LYS A 376 -22.92 11.29 5.44
C LYS A 376 -22.02 11.20 4.23
N VAL A 377 -21.85 9.97 3.75
CA VAL A 377 -21.10 9.66 2.52
C VAL A 377 -22.07 9.05 1.51
N MET A 378 -22.07 9.61 0.32
CA MET A 378 -22.90 9.18 -0.81
C MET A 378 -22.00 8.81 -1.97
N THR A 379 -22.11 7.58 -2.46
CA THR A 379 -21.32 7.09 -3.59
C THR A 379 -22.24 6.67 -4.72
N ARG A 380 -21.98 7.19 -5.92
CA ARG A 380 -22.62 6.77 -7.16
C ARG A 380 -21.58 6.13 -8.07
N THR A 381 -21.88 4.95 -8.59
CA THR A 381 -21.06 4.22 -9.53
C THR A 381 -21.79 4.02 -10.84
N ILE A 382 -21.08 4.18 -11.95
CA ILE A 382 -21.56 3.87 -13.31
C ILE A 382 -20.49 3.02 -13.98
N GLU A 383 -20.90 2.01 -14.74
CA GLU A 383 -19.99 1.14 -15.49
C GLU A 383 -20.63 0.68 -16.79
N LEU A 384 -19.88 0.78 -17.88
CA LEU A 384 -20.25 0.36 -19.21
C LEU A 384 -19.19 -0.60 -19.74
N ARG A 385 -19.62 -1.76 -20.28
CA ARG A 385 -18.70 -2.74 -20.88
C ARG A 385 -19.17 -3.13 -22.27
N GLY A 386 -18.22 -3.32 -23.18
CA GLY A 386 -18.48 -3.75 -24.54
C GLY A 386 -17.36 -4.62 -25.09
N GLU A 387 -17.73 -5.56 -25.96
CA GLU A 387 -16.86 -6.51 -26.63
C GLU A 387 -17.09 -6.52 -28.14
N GLY A 388 -16.06 -6.89 -28.91
CA GLY A 388 -16.13 -7.00 -30.35
C GLY A 388 -16.07 -5.65 -31.06
N PHE A 389 -14.88 -5.25 -31.47
CA PHE A 389 -14.63 -3.99 -32.16
C PHE A 389 -14.29 -4.26 -33.62
N SER A 390 -14.95 -3.57 -34.54
CA SER A 390 -14.75 -3.73 -35.99
C SER A 390 -13.43 -3.09 -36.48
N HIS A 391 -12.87 -2.14 -35.71
CA HIS A 391 -11.62 -1.45 -36.04
C HIS A 391 -10.82 -1.17 -34.78
N PRO A 392 -9.48 -1.29 -34.83
CA PRO A 392 -8.62 -1.11 -33.64
C PRO A 392 -8.61 0.34 -33.06
N ASP A 393 -9.04 1.33 -33.83
CA ASP A 393 -9.12 2.72 -33.38
C ASP A 393 -10.47 3.07 -32.74
N LEU A 394 -11.46 2.19 -32.88
CA LEU A 394 -12.76 2.34 -32.19
C LEU A 394 -12.66 1.65 -30.82
N LYS A 395 -12.34 2.45 -29.79
CA LYS A 395 -11.94 1.91 -28.48
C LYS A 395 -12.99 2.11 -27.38
N TYR A 396 -14.02 2.92 -27.60
CA TYR A 396 -15.06 3.19 -26.61
C TYR A 396 -16.15 2.10 -26.61
N ALA A 397 -16.70 1.80 -25.43
CA ALA A 397 -17.73 0.78 -25.24
C ALA A 397 -18.94 0.98 -26.16
N ALA A 398 -19.27 2.22 -26.49
CA ALA A 398 -20.34 2.57 -27.44
C ALA A 398 -20.09 2.07 -28.88
N SER A 399 -18.83 1.77 -29.25
CA SER A 399 -18.45 1.27 -30.57
C SER A 399 -18.37 -0.27 -30.65
N ALA A 400 -18.61 -0.95 -29.52
CA ALA A 400 -18.61 -2.38 -29.43
C ALA A 400 -19.84 -3.01 -30.09
N ALA A 401 -19.68 -4.13 -30.78
CA ALA A 401 -20.78 -4.87 -31.36
C ALA A 401 -21.69 -5.51 -30.30
N ASN A 402 -21.11 -5.89 -29.16
CA ASN A 402 -21.78 -6.54 -28.05
C ASN A 402 -21.64 -5.73 -26.76
N PRO A 403 -22.63 -4.89 -26.39
CA PRO A 403 -22.70 -4.32 -25.05
C PRO A 403 -22.93 -5.44 -24.04
N THR A 404 -21.97 -5.66 -23.13
CA THR A 404 -22.01 -6.77 -22.17
C THR A 404 -22.49 -6.35 -20.80
N GLN A 405 -22.38 -5.07 -20.46
CA GLN A 405 -22.82 -4.53 -19.17
C GLN A 405 -23.21 -3.05 -19.29
N ALA A 406 -24.33 -2.70 -18.71
CA ALA A 406 -24.71 -1.35 -18.31
C ALA A 406 -25.10 -1.42 -16.83
N PHE A 407 -24.27 -0.83 -15.97
CA PHE A 407 -24.46 -0.89 -14.53
C PHE A 407 -24.48 0.50 -13.93
N SER A 408 -25.40 0.73 -13.00
CA SER A 408 -25.36 1.89 -12.15
C SER A 408 -25.83 1.54 -10.74
N ALA A 409 -25.17 2.10 -9.75
CA ALA A 409 -25.53 1.89 -8.35
C ALA A 409 -25.35 3.17 -7.54
N ARG A 410 -26.07 3.24 -6.43
CA ARG A 410 -25.87 4.24 -5.38
C ARG A 410 -25.78 3.52 -4.06
N SER A 411 -24.78 3.89 -3.25
CA SER A 411 -24.57 3.38 -1.91
C SER A 411 -24.24 4.51 -0.96
N ASP A 412 -25.02 4.63 0.11
CA ASP A 412 -24.88 5.70 1.10
C ASP A 412 -24.64 5.08 2.48
N TYR A 413 -23.87 5.79 3.31
CA TYR A 413 -23.81 5.51 4.75
C TYR A 413 -23.73 6.80 5.56
N ALA A 414 -24.10 6.71 6.83
CA ALA A 414 -24.08 7.83 7.76
C ALA A 414 -23.53 7.41 9.12
N PHE A 415 -22.88 8.38 9.77
CA PHE A 415 -22.47 8.30 11.17
C PHE A 415 -23.10 9.42 11.97
N GLN A 416 -23.35 9.13 13.24
CA GLN A 416 -23.74 10.09 14.26
C GLN A 416 -22.99 9.78 15.54
N SER A 417 -22.34 10.77 16.14
CA SER A 417 -21.44 10.54 17.26
C SER A 417 -21.60 11.59 18.35
N TYR A 418 -21.51 11.15 19.59
CA TYR A 418 -21.42 12.00 20.78
C TYR A 418 -20.09 11.66 21.48
N PHE A 419 -19.27 12.64 21.77
CA PHE A 419 -18.02 12.38 22.45
C PHE A 419 -17.60 13.51 23.40
N ALA A 420 -16.88 13.12 24.44
CA ALA A 420 -16.36 14.03 25.44
C ALA A 420 -14.94 13.62 25.83
N ARG A 421 -14.14 14.60 26.21
CA ARG A 421 -12.76 14.42 26.69
C ARG A 421 -12.51 15.35 27.86
N ALA A 422 -11.80 14.82 28.86
CA ALA A 422 -11.29 15.60 29.98
C ALA A 422 -9.78 15.35 30.11
N ASN A 423 -9.01 16.41 30.12
CA ASN A 423 -7.60 16.37 30.44
C ASN A 423 -7.37 17.17 31.74
N TYR A 424 -6.58 16.60 32.61
CA TYR A 424 -6.17 17.20 33.84
C TYR A 424 -4.69 17.01 34.07
N ASP A 425 -3.99 18.03 34.43
CA ASP A 425 -2.65 17.93 34.96
C ASP A 425 -2.52 18.71 36.28
N TYR A 426 -1.75 18.15 37.19
CA TYR A 426 -1.37 18.80 38.44
C TYR A 426 0.10 19.10 38.41
N ASN A 427 0.43 20.38 38.46
CA ASN A 427 1.79 20.91 38.57
C ASN A 427 2.74 20.47 37.44
N SER A 428 2.19 20.08 36.25
CA SER A 428 2.93 19.46 35.17
C SER A 428 3.68 18.18 35.59
N GLU A 429 3.23 17.55 36.68
CA GLU A 429 3.83 16.34 37.27
C GLU A 429 2.93 15.13 37.08
N TYR A 430 1.62 15.23 37.39
CA TYR A 430 0.65 14.15 37.24
C TYR A 430 -0.36 14.50 36.17
N PHE A 431 -0.50 13.60 35.24
CA PHE A 431 -1.39 13.78 34.08
C PHE A 431 -2.48 12.73 34.08
N LEU A 432 -3.71 13.12 33.78
CA LEU A 432 -4.85 12.26 33.59
C LEU A 432 -5.59 12.71 32.31
N SER A 433 -5.84 11.77 31.40
CA SER A 433 -6.72 11.98 30.26
C SER A 433 -7.82 10.94 30.26
N MET A 434 -9.05 11.35 30.03
CA MET A 434 -10.21 10.47 29.89
C MET A 434 -10.99 10.84 28.65
N SER A 435 -11.46 9.86 27.89
CA SER A 435 -12.36 10.07 26.78
C SER A 435 -13.54 9.12 26.82
N PHE A 436 -14.66 9.60 26.31
CA PHE A 436 -15.87 8.83 26.10
C PHE A 436 -16.42 9.14 24.73
N ARG A 437 -16.84 8.11 23.98
CA ARG A 437 -17.45 8.27 22.66
C ARG A 437 -18.55 7.24 22.46
N ARG A 438 -19.67 7.68 21.86
CA ARG A 438 -20.74 6.81 21.42
C ARG A 438 -21.03 7.09 19.95
N ASP A 439 -20.78 6.08 19.11
CA ASP A 439 -20.94 6.14 17.66
C ASP A 439 -22.15 5.32 17.21
N GLY A 440 -22.96 5.90 16.33
CA GLY A 440 -24.01 5.21 15.60
C GLY A 440 -23.67 5.16 14.11
N SER A 441 -23.78 3.97 13.50
CA SER A 441 -23.53 3.77 12.07
C SER A 441 -24.69 3.08 11.38
N SER A 442 -25.07 3.58 10.20
CA SER A 442 -26.08 2.95 9.34
C SER A 442 -25.64 1.63 8.71
N ARG A 443 -24.34 1.27 8.83
CA ARG A 443 -23.79 0.01 8.31
C ARG A 443 -24.22 -1.21 9.11
N PHE A 444 -24.73 -0.99 10.32
CA PHE A 444 -25.21 -2.06 11.20
C PHE A 444 -26.75 -2.10 11.28
N GLY A 445 -27.27 -3.27 11.64
CA GLY A 445 -28.69 -3.48 11.85
C GLY A 445 -29.29 -2.55 12.91
N PRO A 446 -30.61 -2.36 12.93
CA PRO A 446 -31.26 -1.39 13.81
C PRO A 446 -30.90 -1.52 15.29
N ASP A 447 -30.76 -2.75 15.77
CA ASP A 447 -30.51 -3.06 17.19
C ASP A 447 -29.01 -2.99 17.58
N GLN A 448 -28.09 -2.95 16.60
CA GLN A 448 -26.64 -2.98 16.78
C GLN A 448 -25.91 -1.72 16.26
N ARG A 449 -26.68 -0.66 15.94
CA ARG A 449 -26.12 0.57 15.34
C ARG A 449 -25.17 1.33 16.25
N TRP A 450 -25.30 1.21 17.56
CA TRP A 450 -24.60 2.02 18.53
C TRP A 450 -23.47 1.26 19.21
N GLY A 451 -22.23 1.73 19.02
CA GLY A 451 -21.06 1.31 19.78
C GLY A 451 -20.67 2.37 20.82
N THR A 452 -20.15 1.92 21.97
CA THR A 452 -19.65 2.82 23.03
C THR A 452 -18.19 2.50 23.30
N PHE A 453 -17.36 3.53 23.29
CA PHE A 453 -15.91 3.44 23.38
C PHE A 453 -15.37 4.45 24.37
N GLY A 454 -14.20 4.20 24.90
CA GLY A 454 -13.59 5.14 25.83
C GLY A 454 -12.13 4.82 26.13
N SER A 455 -11.44 5.76 26.74
CA SER A 455 -10.05 5.56 27.15
C SER A 455 -9.72 6.33 28.41
N ILE A 456 -8.70 5.82 29.10
CA ILE A 456 -8.04 6.47 30.21
C ILE A 456 -6.52 6.44 29.97
N GLY A 457 -5.86 7.57 30.19
CA GLY A 457 -4.41 7.70 30.12
C GLY A 457 -3.90 8.39 31.38
N VAL A 458 -2.80 7.88 31.92
CA VAL A 458 -2.11 8.44 33.06
C VAL A 458 -0.65 8.71 32.73
N GLY A 459 -0.09 9.78 33.28
CA GLY A 459 1.30 10.13 33.15
C GLY A 459 1.88 10.66 34.44
N TRP A 460 3.10 10.31 34.74
CA TRP A 460 3.84 10.80 35.87
C TRP A 460 5.21 11.31 35.48
N ASN A 461 5.41 12.61 35.59
CA ASN A 461 6.70 13.25 35.39
C ASN A 461 7.53 13.13 36.68
N MET A 462 8.50 12.23 36.65
CA MET A 462 9.35 11.89 37.77
C MET A 462 10.60 12.77 37.86
N THR A 463 10.78 13.74 36.99
CA THR A 463 12.01 14.55 36.86
C THR A 463 12.43 15.16 38.21
N ARG A 464 11.47 15.66 38.96
CA ARG A 464 11.77 16.23 40.30
C ARG A 464 12.32 15.22 41.31
N LEU A 465 11.93 13.94 41.21
CA LEU A 465 12.41 12.88 42.12
C LEU A 465 13.85 12.48 41.83
N ILE A 466 14.31 12.75 40.60
CA ILE A 466 15.62 12.33 40.12
C ILE A 466 16.56 13.51 39.86
N GLU A 467 16.25 14.71 40.35
CA GLU A 467 17.11 15.92 40.23
C GLU A 467 18.56 15.71 40.72
N SER A 468 18.78 14.77 41.67
CA SER A 468 20.10 14.37 42.11
C SER A 468 20.91 13.54 41.12
N VAL A 469 20.28 13.03 40.05
CA VAL A 469 20.92 12.22 39.04
C VAL A 469 21.33 13.13 37.87
N ALA A 470 22.49 13.73 37.96
CA ALA A 470 22.96 14.80 37.08
C ALA A 470 22.96 14.53 35.57
N PHE A 471 22.82 13.28 35.16
CA PHE A 471 22.79 12.93 33.72
C PHE A 471 21.39 12.72 33.17
N VAL A 472 20.33 12.76 33.98
CA VAL A 472 18.92 12.62 33.58
C VAL A 472 18.25 13.98 33.61
N ASP A 473 17.83 14.49 32.45
CA ASP A 473 17.22 15.81 32.32
C ASP A 473 15.68 15.73 32.45
N PHE A 474 15.09 14.65 32.01
CA PHE A 474 13.64 14.42 32.02
C PHE A 474 13.34 12.93 32.14
N LEU A 475 12.33 12.58 32.91
CA LEU A 475 11.82 11.23 33.03
C LEU A 475 10.32 11.24 33.28
N LYS A 476 9.55 10.63 32.37
CA LYS A 476 8.09 10.47 32.46
C LYS A 476 7.68 9.02 32.25
N LEU A 477 6.90 8.48 33.14
CA LEU A 477 6.17 7.23 32.97
C LEU A 477 4.78 7.52 32.42
N ARG A 478 4.30 6.72 31.49
CA ARG A 478 2.94 6.82 30.96
C ARG A 478 2.30 5.45 30.79
N GLY A 479 0.98 5.42 30.95
CA GLY A 479 0.19 4.24 30.68
C GLY A 479 -1.16 4.63 30.14
N SER A 480 -1.73 3.80 29.25
CA SER A 480 -3.08 4.01 28.75
C SER A 480 -3.79 2.69 28.50
N PHE A 481 -5.09 2.73 28.68
CA PHE A 481 -6.02 1.68 28.32
C PHE A 481 -7.24 2.29 27.63
N GLY A 482 -7.77 1.60 26.64
CA GLY A 482 -9.00 2.05 26.01
C GLY A 482 -9.53 1.10 24.96
N THR A 483 -10.77 1.35 24.59
CA THR A 483 -11.50 0.58 23.59
C THR A 483 -11.80 1.45 22.38
N THR A 484 -11.72 0.86 21.20
CA THR A 484 -12.14 1.46 19.93
C THR A 484 -12.96 0.44 19.15
N GLY A 485 -13.77 0.90 18.20
CA GLY A 485 -14.53 0.02 17.31
C GLY A 485 -14.02 0.09 15.88
N ASN A 486 -14.40 -0.89 15.06
CA ASN A 486 -14.18 -0.84 13.61
C ASN A 486 -15.52 -1.03 12.89
N ALA A 487 -15.84 -0.06 12.00
CA ALA A 487 -17.03 -0.08 11.15
C ALA A 487 -16.68 -0.32 9.67
N GLY A 488 -15.50 -0.89 9.39
CA GLY A 488 -14.99 -1.13 8.04
C GLY A 488 -15.66 -2.29 7.29
N ILE A 489 -17.00 -2.38 7.36
CA ILE A 489 -17.84 -3.37 6.67
C ILE A 489 -18.60 -2.73 5.49
N GLY A 490 -19.22 -3.55 4.65
CA GLY A 490 -20.12 -3.11 3.59
C GLY A 490 -21.35 -2.37 4.14
N ASN A 491 -21.91 -1.47 3.34
CA ASN A 491 -22.99 -0.59 3.81
C ASN A 491 -24.28 -1.33 4.17
N PHE A 492 -24.46 -2.56 3.67
CA PHE A 492 -25.69 -3.35 3.82
C PHE A 492 -25.41 -4.82 4.18
N ASP A 493 -24.27 -5.16 4.75
CA ASP A 493 -23.90 -6.55 5.07
C ASP A 493 -24.83 -7.22 6.09
N TRP A 494 -25.53 -6.42 6.91
CA TRP A 494 -26.55 -6.90 7.83
C TRP A 494 -27.88 -7.25 7.16
N ALA A 495 -28.16 -6.69 5.96
CA ALA A 495 -29.47 -6.76 5.36
C ALA A 495 -29.64 -7.99 4.45
N GLY A 496 -30.83 -8.52 4.38
CA GLY A 496 -31.21 -9.47 3.33
C GLY A 496 -31.41 -8.74 2.01
N LEU A 497 -30.59 -9.04 1.00
CA LEU A 497 -30.61 -8.37 -0.29
C LEU A 497 -31.16 -9.27 -1.39
N TRP A 498 -31.74 -8.63 -2.40
CA TRP A 498 -32.26 -9.28 -3.61
C TRP A 498 -31.46 -8.83 -4.83
N GLY A 499 -31.10 -9.78 -5.70
CA GLY A 499 -30.51 -9.51 -7.01
C GLY A 499 -31.56 -9.55 -8.10
N PHE A 500 -31.58 -8.51 -8.94
CA PHE A 500 -32.58 -8.33 -10.02
C PHE A 500 -32.03 -8.68 -11.42
N THR A 501 -30.86 -9.29 -11.48
CA THR A 501 -30.20 -9.71 -12.73
C THR A 501 -30.56 -11.14 -13.12
N ARG A 502 -31.71 -11.62 -12.70
CA ARG A 502 -32.20 -12.97 -13.03
C ARG A 502 -33.20 -12.89 -14.17
N ASP A 503 -33.14 -13.88 -15.01
CA ASP A 503 -34.03 -14.07 -16.15
C ASP A 503 -34.68 -15.45 -16.04
N TYR A 504 -35.96 -15.50 -16.27
CA TYR A 504 -36.72 -16.75 -16.42
C TYR A 504 -37.52 -16.68 -17.72
N ASP A 505 -37.03 -17.38 -18.73
CA ASP A 505 -37.66 -17.45 -20.07
C ASP A 505 -37.94 -16.06 -20.69
N GLY A 506 -36.92 -15.16 -20.61
CA GLY A 506 -36.99 -13.80 -21.13
C GLY A 506 -37.74 -12.80 -20.21
N ASN A 507 -38.23 -13.23 -19.06
CA ASN A 507 -38.90 -12.36 -18.09
C ASN A 507 -37.97 -11.94 -16.96
N PRO A 508 -37.86 -10.64 -16.64
CA PRO A 508 -37.06 -10.15 -15.52
C PRO A 508 -37.50 -10.79 -14.21
N GLY A 509 -36.53 -11.28 -13.45
CA GLY A 509 -36.75 -11.96 -12.16
C GLY A 509 -35.85 -11.42 -11.05
N ALA A 510 -36.23 -11.72 -9.82
CA ALA A 510 -35.44 -11.40 -8.63
C ALA A 510 -35.21 -12.67 -7.80
N ALA A 511 -34.04 -12.77 -7.20
CA ALA A 511 -33.71 -13.84 -6.27
C ALA A 511 -32.95 -13.27 -5.06
N PRO A 512 -33.07 -13.86 -3.87
CA PRO A 512 -32.26 -13.49 -2.72
C PRO A 512 -30.77 -13.62 -3.08
N SER A 513 -29.99 -12.60 -2.79
CA SER A 513 -28.53 -12.55 -3.07
C SER A 513 -27.70 -12.56 -1.80
N GLN A 514 -28.29 -12.22 -0.66
CA GLN A 514 -27.61 -12.15 0.63
C GLN A 514 -28.56 -12.51 1.77
N VAL A 515 -28.05 -13.28 2.74
CA VAL A 515 -28.77 -13.61 3.98
C VAL A 515 -28.69 -12.45 4.95
N SER A 516 -29.80 -12.11 5.60
CA SER A 516 -29.78 -11.10 6.67
C SER A 516 -29.10 -11.61 7.94
N ASN A 517 -28.34 -10.73 8.58
CA ASN A 517 -27.83 -10.93 9.93
C ASN A 517 -28.02 -9.66 10.77
N ASN A 518 -29.17 -9.55 11.45
CA ASN A 518 -29.49 -8.38 12.28
C ASN A 518 -28.61 -8.27 13.54
N LEU A 519 -27.90 -9.34 13.91
CA LEU A 519 -26.96 -9.38 15.05
C LEU A 519 -25.56 -8.89 14.68
N LEU A 520 -25.32 -8.59 13.40
CA LEU A 520 -24.03 -8.08 12.95
C LEU A 520 -23.68 -6.77 13.66
N THR A 521 -22.57 -6.76 14.38
CA THR A 521 -22.14 -5.65 15.24
C THR A 521 -20.71 -5.21 14.93
N TRP A 522 -20.25 -4.24 15.67
CA TRP A 522 -18.92 -3.66 15.60
C TRP A 522 -17.82 -4.70 15.91
N GLU A 523 -16.70 -4.67 15.17
CA GLU A 523 -15.48 -5.26 15.73
C GLU A 523 -15.01 -4.35 16.85
N SER A 524 -14.54 -4.93 17.95
CA SER A 524 -14.00 -4.19 19.08
C SER A 524 -12.49 -4.38 19.19
N GLN A 525 -11.79 -3.34 19.64
CA GLN A 525 -10.37 -3.42 19.95
C GLN A 525 -10.10 -2.85 21.33
N GLU A 526 -9.38 -3.63 22.11
CA GLU A 526 -8.81 -3.20 23.40
C GLU A 526 -7.33 -2.95 23.23
N ASN A 527 -6.87 -1.78 23.65
CA ASN A 527 -5.48 -1.38 23.55
C ASN A 527 -4.95 -1.06 24.96
N PHE A 528 -3.85 -1.70 25.31
CA PHE A 528 -3.08 -1.42 26.52
C PHE A 528 -1.68 -0.97 26.15
N ASN A 529 -1.20 0.11 26.76
CA ASN A 529 0.12 0.66 26.55
C ASN A 529 0.77 1.07 27.86
N ILE A 530 2.06 0.82 27.99
CA ILE A 530 2.91 1.36 29.07
C ILE A 530 4.23 1.81 28.47
N GLY A 531 4.69 3.00 28.83
CA GLY A 531 5.88 3.59 28.22
C GLY A 531 6.64 4.50 29.16
N ILE A 532 7.85 4.79 28.72
CA ILE A 532 8.79 5.71 29.35
C ILE A 532 9.28 6.71 28.31
N ASP A 533 9.28 8.00 28.68
CA ASP A 533 9.86 9.07 27.91
C ASP A 533 10.99 9.67 28.77
N ALA A 534 12.21 9.71 28.25
CA ALA A 534 13.38 10.18 28.98
C ALA A 534 14.33 11.00 28.11
N THR A 535 14.98 12.00 28.71
CA THR A 535 16.09 12.71 28.07
C THR A 535 17.30 12.74 28.99
N PHE A 536 18.49 12.71 28.40
CA PHE A 536 19.73 12.59 29.10
C PHE A 536 20.79 13.55 28.54
N LEU A 537 21.79 13.89 29.37
CA LEU A 537 23.01 14.61 29.01
C LEU A 537 22.74 15.98 28.36
N ASN A 538 21.95 16.81 29.00
CA ASN A 538 21.47 18.10 28.49
C ASN A 538 20.67 17.96 27.19
N ASN A 539 19.71 17.02 27.18
CA ASN A 539 18.82 16.68 26.07
C ASN A 539 19.54 16.17 24.83
N LYS A 540 20.80 15.71 24.92
CA LYS A 540 21.53 15.11 23.79
C LYS A 540 21.05 13.73 23.44
N ILE A 541 20.45 13.01 24.38
CA ILE A 541 19.88 11.68 24.15
C ILE A 541 18.40 11.74 24.52
N THR A 542 17.55 11.37 23.60
CA THR A 542 16.11 11.22 23.79
C THR A 542 15.74 9.77 23.63
N LEU A 543 15.02 9.18 24.59
CA LEU A 543 14.52 7.82 24.58
C LEU A 543 13.03 7.79 24.81
N ASN A 544 12.29 7.19 23.86
CA ASN A 544 10.90 6.79 24.05
C ASN A 544 10.84 5.28 23.90
N ALA A 545 10.36 4.58 24.91
CA ALA A 545 10.18 3.12 24.86
C ALA A 545 8.78 2.77 25.35
N GLU A 546 8.08 1.91 24.60
CA GLU A 546 6.70 1.54 24.89
C GLU A 546 6.44 0.07 24.62
N TYR A 547 5.78 -0.60 25.55
CA TYR A 547 5.12 -1.89 25.32
C TYR A 547 3.68 -1.64 24.96
N PHE A 548 3.20 -2.32 23.93
CA PHE A 548 1.81 -2.28 23.52
C PHE A 548 1.21 -3.67 23.41
N GLU A 549 -0.08 -3.76 23.70
CA GLU A 549 -0.92 -4.93 23.46
C GLU A 549 -2.25 -4.47 22.87
N ARG A 550 -2.66 -5.08 21.77
CA ARG A 550 -3.92 -4.84 21.07
C ARG A 550 -4.64 -6.15 20.89
N LEU A 551 -5.80 -6.31 21.54
CA LEU A 551 -6.73 -7.40 21.35
C LEU A 551 -7.87 -6.93 20.44
N SER A 552 -8.03 -7.56 19.28
CA SER A 552 -9.18 -7.36 18.39
C SER A 552 -10.14 -8.53 18.57
N SER A 553 -11.37 -8.24 18.94
CA SER A 553 -12.43 -9.23 19.22
C SER A 553 -13.64 -9.00 18.33
N ASP A 554 -14.49 -10.01 18.23
CA ASP A 554 -15.69 -9.96 17.39
C ASP A 554 -15.37 -9.65 15.92
N LEU A 555 -14.26 -10.19 15.41
CA LEU A 555 -13.80 -9.95 14.04
C LEU A 555 -14.83 -10.42 13.01
N LEU A 556 -15.05 -9.60 12.01
CA LEU A 556 -15.99 -9.88 10.93
C LEU A 556 -15.42 -10.92 9.99
N LEU A 557 -16.16 -12.00 9.77
CA LEU A 557 -15.82 -13.09 8.86
C LEU A 557 -17.02 -13.53 8.06
N ASP A 558 -16.80 -13.87 6.79
CA ASP A 558 -17.74 -14.57 5.94
C ASP A 558 -17.73 -16.06 6.31
N ARG A 559 -18.63 -16.47 7.20
CA ARG A 559 -18.78 -17.86 7.57
C ARG A 559 -19.39 -18.66 6.42
N PRO A 560 -18.71 -19.71 5.93
CA PRO A 560 -19.27 -20.58 4.88
C PRO A 560 -20.59 -21.21 5.31
N LEU A 561 -21.53 -21.29 4.39
CA LEU A 561 -22.81 -21.98 4.57
C LEU A 561 -22.87 -23.22 3.70
N SER A 562 -23.67 -24.21 4.12
CA SER A 562 -24.00 -25.33 3.27
C SER A 562 -24.71 -24.82 1.99
N LEU A 563 -24.27 -25.25 0.82
CA LEU A 563 -24.88 -24.85 -0.46
C LEU A 563 -26.36 -25.23 -0.57
N THR A 564 -26.87 -26.15 0.28
CA THR A 564 -28.29 -26.48 0.37
C THR A 564 -29.14 -25.32 0.88
N THR A 565 -28.53 -24.30 1.52
CA THR A 565 -29.22 -23.06 1.94
C THR A 565 -29.51 -22.11 0.76
N GLY A 566 -28.86 -22.33 -0.39
CA GLY A 566 -28.88 -21.41 -1.53
C GLY A 566 -27.88 -20.25 -1.45
N PHE A 567 -27.07 -20.21 -0.41
CA PHE A 567 -26.06 -19.16 -0.16
C PHE A 567 -24.68 -19.77 0.11
N THR A 568 -23.63 -19.03 -0.20
CA THR A 568 -22.24 -19.46 0.00
C THR A 568 -21.70 -19.10 1.37
N SER A 569 -22.11 -17.95 1.90
CA SER A 569 -21.64 -17.44 3.21
C SER A 569 -22.62 -16.47 3.84
N VAL A 570 -22.38 -16.16 5.10
CA VAL A 570 -23.04 -15.08 5.85
C VAL A 570 -22.00 -14.35 6.68
N ALA A 571 -22.04 -13.01 6.67
CA ALA A 571 -21.16 -12.19 7.51
C ALA A 571 -21.53 -12.33 8.98
N GLN A 572 -20.57 -12.66 9.84
CA GLN A 572 -20.74 -12.84 11.29
C GLN A 572 -19.54 -12.29 12.05
N ASN A 573 -19.76 -11.88 13.29
CA ASN A 573 -18.71 -11.51 14.24
C ASN A 573 -18.18 -12.79 14.91
N ILE A 574 -17.07 -13.33 14.40
CA ILE A 574 -16.45 -14.57 14.89
C ILE A 574 -14.92 -14.50 14.71
N GLY A 575 -14.21 -14.61 15.79
CA GLY A 575 -12.74 -14.63 15.78
C GLY A 575 -12.11 -13.48 16.56
N ASP A 576 -10.99 -13.79 17.18
CA ASP A 576 -10.19 -12.83 17.95
C ASP A 576 -8.72 -12.94 17.57
N MET A 577 -8.03 -11.82 17.62
CA MET A 577 -6.62 -11.73 17.26
C MET A 577 -5.89 -10.73 18.16
N LYS A 578 -4.68 -11.10 18.57
CA LYS A 578 -3.83 -10.31 19.44
C LYS A 578 -2.56 -9.87 18.69
N ASN A 579 -2.21 -8.60 18.82
CA ASN A 579 -0.91 -8.05 18.44
C ASN A 579 -0.24 -7.48 19.68
N SER A 580 1.05 -7.77 19.88
CA SER A 580 1.84 -7.21 20.98
C SER A 580 3.27 -6.95 20.54
N GLY A 581 3.95 -6.01 21.20
CA GLY A 581 5.31 -5.68 20.87
C GLY A 581 5.91 -4.56 21.69
N ILE A 582 7.14 -4.22 21.38
CA ILE A 582 7.88 -3.11 21.99
C ILE A 582 8.24 -2.14 20.88
N GLU A 583 7.97 -0.87 21.09
CA GLU A 583 8.42 0.25 20.25
C GLU A 583 9.51 1.01 21.00
N ILE A 584 10.62 1.31 20.30
CA ILE A 584 11.71 2.13 20.81
C ILE A 584 12.00 3.22 19.80
N ASP A 585 12.12 4.46 20.28
CA ASP A 585 12.61 5.61 19.52
C ASP A 585 13.77 6.23 20.31
N LEU A 586 14.95 6.31 19.68
CA LEU A 586 16.19 6.80 20.29
C LEU A 586 16.80 7.89 19.43
N GLY A 587 16.84 9.11 19.95
CA GLY A 587 17.53 10.26 19.35
C GLY A 587 18.86 10.51 20.04
N ILE A 588 19.92 10.78 19.29
CA ILE A 588 21.26 11.12 19.81
C ILE A 588 21.82 12.31 19.02
N ASP A 589 22.04 13.44 19.71
CA ASP A 589 22.75 14.59 19.16
C ASP A 589 24.24 14.48 19.48
N ILE A 590 25.01 14.05 18.47
CA ILE A 590 26.46 13.75 18.63
C ILE A 590 27.24 15.06 18.61
N ILE A 591 26.92 15.97 17.71
CA ILE A 591 27.55 17.29 17.56
C ILE A 591 26.44 18.34 17.54
N GLN A 592 26.55 19.34 18.40
CA GLN A 592 25.64 20.46 18.40
C GLN A 592 26.42 21.73 18.75
N THR A 593 26.78 22.46 17.69
CA THR A 593 27.46 23.76 17.76
C THR A 593 26.75 24.79 16.91
N SER A 594 27.16 26.04 16.95
CA SER A 594 26.59 27.10 16.11
C SER A 594 26.83 26.88 14.60
N GLU A 595 27.89 26.16 14.24
CA GLU A 595 28.26 25.92 12.82
C GLU A 595 28.02 24.48 12.37
N ALA A 596 27.90 23.53 13.27
CA ALA A 596 27.81 22.12 12.92
C ALA A 596 26.79 21.37 13.80
N PHE A 597 26.00 20.54 13.17
CA PHE A 597 25.07 19.60 13.79
C PHE A 597 25.31 18.19 13.24
N LEU A 598 25.26 17.19 14.10
CA LEU A 598 25.19 15.78 13.73
C LEU A 598 24.28 15.05 14.72
N GLY A 599 23.14 14.59 14.21
CA GLY A 599 22.16 13.82 14.98
C GLY A 599 21.80 12.50 14.30
N VAL A 600 21.51 11.49 15.11
CA VAL A 600 21.01 10.19 14.65
C VAL A 600 19.73 9.87 15.41
N ASN A 601 18.68 9.49 14.68
CA ASN A 601 17.45 8.96 15.25
C ASN A 601 17.28 7.53 14.80
N PHE A 602 17.07 6.61 15.75
CA PHE A 602 16.83 5.19 15.52
C PHE A 602 15.46 4.82 16.07
N ASN A 603 14.65 4.13 15.28
CA ASN A 603 13.40 3.55 15.74
C ASN A 603 13.30 2.07 15.38
N THR A 604 12.67 1.30 16.26
CA THR A 604 12.39 -0.11 16.04
C THR A 604 11.08 -0.52 16.69
N THR A 605 10.39 -1.43 16.05
CA THR A 605 9.17 -2.08 16.57
C THR A 605 9.34 -3.58 16.46
N THR A 606 9.19 -4.30 17.58
CA THR A 606 8.97 -5.75 17.55
C THR A 606 7.49 -6.02 17.41
N LEU A 607 7.13 -7.11 16.72
CA LEU A 607 5.72 -7.45 16.49
C LEU A 607 5.49 -8.94 16.64
N LYS A 608 4.57 -9.32 17.51
CA LYS A 608 4.01 -10.68 17.62
C LYS A 608 2.52 -10.62 17.33
N ASN A 609 2.07 -11.41 16.35
CA ASN A 609 0.67 -11.60 16.01
C ASN A 609 0.22 -13.01 16.38
N GLU A 610 -1.01 -13.17 16.87
CA GLU A 610 -1.58 -14.46 17.21
C GLU A 610 -3.10 -14.43 17.06
N ILE A 611 -3.68 -15.40 16.35
CA ILE A 611 -5.11 -15.66 16.34
C ILE A 611 -5.47 -16.34 17.65
N THR A 612 -6.16 -15.62 18.55
CA THR A 612 -6.50 -16.15 19.89
C THR A 612 -7.76 -17.00 19.89
N TYR A 613 -8.67 -16.74 18.94
CA TYR A 613 -9.87 -17.56 18.73
C TYR A 613 -10.26 -17.57 17.25
N LEU A 614 -10.53 -18.76 16.73
CA LEU A 614 -11.13 -18.99 15.42
C LEU A 614 -11.85 -20.35 15.46
N PRO A 615 -13.18 -20.42 15.19
CA PRO A 615 -13.93 -21.66 15.35
C PRO A 615 -13.52 -22.77 14.39
N GLU A 616 -13.10 -22.43 13.18
CA GLU A 616 -12.61 -23.37 12.16
C GLU A 616 -11.41 -22.80 11.43
N PRO A 617 -10.41 -23.61 11.07
CA PRO A 617 -9.27 -23.17 10.30
C PRO A 617 -9.67 -22.72 8.89
N ILE A 618 -9.08 -21.63 8.39
CA ILE A 618 -9.36 -21.07 7.07
C ILE A 618 -8.09 -21.13 6.21
N VAL A 619 -8.15 -21.89 5.10
CA VAL A 619 -7.05 -21.93 4.13
C VAL A 619 -7.25 -20.87 3.04
N VAL A 620 -6.32 -19.93 2.94
CA VAL A 620 -6.34 -18.85 1.95
C VAL A 620 -5.05 -18.85 1.15
N SER A 621 -5.12 -19.28 -0.10
CA SER A 621 -3.95 -19.31 -1.01
C SER A 621 -2.74 -20.05 -0.40
N THR A 622 -1.71 -19.35 0.02
CA THR A 622 -0.45 -19.85 0.57
C THR A 622 -0.43 -19.92 2.10
N LYS A 623 -1.52 -19.57 2.76
CA LYS A 623 -1.63 -19.45 4.22
C LYS A 623 -2.76 -20.28 4.78
N LYS A 624 -2.67 -20.63 6.05
CA LYS A 624 -3.75 -21.23 6.81
C LYS A 624 -3.88 -20.45 8.12
N ARG A 625 -5.05 -19.98 8.41
CA ARG A 625 -5.40 -19.26 9.63
C ARG A 625 -5.99 -20.25 10.61
N GLU A 626 -5.41 -20.32 11.79
CA GLU A 626 -5.81 -21.27 12.83
C GLU A 626 -5.50 -20.69 14.20
N GLN A 627 -6.29 -21.02 15.20
CA GLN A 627 -6.09 -20.58 16.57
C GLN A 627 -4.69 -20.95 17.10
N GLY A 628 -4.04 -20.01 17.79
CA GLY A 628 -2.68 -20.15 18.33
C GLY A 628 -1.55 -19.87 17.31
N ARG A 629 -1.89 -19.50 16.07
CA ARG A 629 -0.94 -19.21 14.98
C ARG A 629 -0.90 -17.74 14.59
N ASP A 630 0.20 -17.34 13.97
CA ASP A 630 0.31 -16.04 13.31
C ASP A 630 -0.61 -16.00 12.08
N PHE A 631 -1.29 -14.87 11.88
CA PHE A 631 -2.24 -14.65 10.77
C PHE A 631 -1.61 -14.79 9.39
N GLN A 632 -0.30 -14.50 9.28
CA GLN A 632 0.45 -14.48 8.04
C GLN A 632 1.36 -15.72 7.87
N GLU A 633 1.26 -16.73 8.71
CA GLU A 633 2.08 -17.93 8.64
C GLU A 633 1.80 -18.74 7.37
N TYR A 634 2.87 -19.21 6.72
CA TYR A 634 2.76 -19.93 5.46
C TYR A 634 2.37 -21.41 5.64
N PHE A 635 1.51 -21.89 4.73
CA PHE A 635 1.01 -23.26 4.68
C PHE A 635 1.20 -23.82 3.27
N LEU A 636 2.28 -24.60 3.06
CA LEU A 636 2.80 -24.93 1.75
C LEU A 636 3.16 -26.41 1.64
N PHE A 637 3.26 -26.92 0.40
CA PHE A 637 3.89 -28.21 0.14
C PHE A 637 5.39 -28.11 0.44
N PRO A 638 5.97 -29.05 1.23
CA PRO A 638 7.37 -28.96 1.70
C PRO A 638 8.33 -29.41 0.60
N TRP A 639 9.07 -28.45 0.03
CA TRP A 639 10.09 -28.68 -0.99
C TRP A 639 11.36 -29.28 -0.37
N ALA A 640 11.89 -30.40 -0.95
CA ALA A 640 13.08 -31.08 -0.47
C ALA A 640 14.31 -30.89 -1.39
N GLY A 641 14.16 -30.20 -2.53
CA GLY A 641 15.26 -29.96 -3.45
C GLY A 641 15.14 -30.75 -4.76
N VAL A 642 16.28 -30.97 -5.37
CA VAL A 642 16.41 -31.67 -6.66
C VAL A 642 17.21 -32.96 -6.44
N ASP A 643 16.74 -34.08 -7.00
CA ASP A 643 17.48 -35.35 -6.97
C ASP A 643 18.77 -35.22 -7.79
N PRO A 644 19.94 -35.30 -7.17
CA PRO A 644 21.21 -35.17 -7.88
C PRO A 644 21.40 -36.26 -8.94
N ALA A 645 20.81 -37.45 -8.75
CA ALA A 645 20.99 -38.57 -9.63
C ALA A 645 20.29 -38.41 -10.98
N ASN A 646 19.11 -37.79 -10.99
CA ASN A 646 18.25 -37.76 -12.18
C ASN A 646 17.60 -36.40 -12.47
N GLY A 647 17.76 -35.41 -11.60
CA GLY A 647 17.24 -34.03 -11.73
C GLY A 647 15.73 -33.91 -11.49
N ASP A 648 15.09 -34.88 -10.88
CA ASP A 648 13.67 -34.78 -10.54
C ASP A 648 13.44 -33.87 -9.33
N PRO A 649 12.28 -33.17 -9.24
CA PRO A 649 11.89 -32.46 -8.06
C PRO A 649 11.61 -33.40 -6.89
N LEU A 650 12.07 -33.09 -5.69
CA LEU A 650 11.84 -33.84 -4.47
C LEU A 650 10.97 -33.04 -3.49
N TRP A 651 10.11 -33.76 -2.80
CA TRP A 651 9.19 -33.26 -1.78
C TRP A 651 9.40 -34.07 -0.50
N TYR A 652 9.44 -33.42 0.65
CA TYR A 652 9.38 -34.12 1.92
C TYR A 652 8.02 -34.75 2.11
N LEU A 653 7.99 -35.96 2.69
CA LEU A 653 6.77 -36.56 3.16
C LEU A 653 6.32 -35.89 4.46
N VAL A 654 5.03 -36.00 4.77
CA VAL A 654 4.41 -35.49 5.97
C VAL A 654 4.05 -36.65 6.90
N ASN A 655 4.40 -36.52 8.18
CA ASN A 655 4.03 -37.47 9.20
C ASN A 655 2.54 -37.39 9.53
N SER A 656 1.99 -38.40 10.17
CA SER A 656 0.58 -38.46 10.58
C SER A 656 0.17 -37.34 11.57
N ASP A 657 1.12 -36.71 12.24
CA ASP A 657 0.91 -35.57 13.13
C ASP A 657 0.96 -34.20 12.41
N GLY A 658 1.11 -34.20 11.08
CA GLY A 658 1.20 -32.98 10.28
C GLY A 658 2.59 -32.32 10.24
N THR A 659 3.62 -32.95 10.79
CA THR A 659 5.02 -32.45 10.76
C THR A 659 5.77 -32.90 9.51
N ILE A 660 6.80 -32.16 9.10
CA ILE A 660 7.64 -32.52 7.95
C ILE A 660 8.57 -33.68 8.35
N ASN A 661 8.57 -34.75 7.55
CA ASN A 661 9.52 -35.84 7.68
C ASN A 661 10.77 -35.56 6.83
N TYR A 662 11.78 -34.92 7.43
CA TYR A 662 13.03 -34.59 6.76
C TYR A 662 13.88 -35.76 6.33
N ASN A 663 13.55 -37.00 6.78
CA ASN A 663 14.29 -38.21 6.43
C ASN A 663 13.70 -38.97 5.23
N SER A 664 12.57 -38.57 4.73
CA SER A 664 11.84 -39.22 3.64
C SER A 664 11.39 -38.24 2.58
N THR A 665 11.72 -38.55 1.33
CA THR A 665 11.35 -37.73 0.17
C THR A 665 10.62 -38.53 -0.87
N THR A 666 9.82 -37.87 -1.69
CA THR A 666 9.16 -38.42 -2.87
C THR A 666 9.35 -37.50 -4.06
N ASN A 667 9.39 -38.06 -5.26
CA ASN A 667 9.35 -37.28 -6.48
C ASN A 667 7.91 -37.03 -6.99
N ARG A 668 6.88 -37.36 -6.19
CA ARG A 668 5.44 -37.21 -6.53
C ARG A 668 4.75 -36.32 -5.51
N VAL A 669 4.45 -35.07 -5.91
CA VAL A 669 3.76 -34.10 -5.04
C VAL A 669 2.39 -34.61 -4.54
N GLY A 670 1.77 -35.58 -5.21
CA GLY A 670 0.50 -36.15 -4.76
C GLY A 670 0.61 -37.11 -3.57
N GLU A 671 1.83 -37.50 -3.19
CA GLU A 671 2.11 -38.36 -2.03
C GLU A 671 2.45 -37.55 -0.77
N THR A 672 2.43 -36.24 -0.84
CA THR A 672 2.63 -35.32 0.29
C THR A 672 1.49 -34.30 0.34
N GLU A 673 1.41 -33.54 1.43
CA GLU A 673 0.38 -32.54 1.65
C GLU A 673 0.96 -31.21 2.11
N ARG A 674 0.11 -30.19 2.22
CA ARG A 674 0.51 -28.88 2.72
C ARG A 674 0.67 -28.93 4.23
N VAL A 675 1.73 -28.30 4.72
CA VAL A 675 2.01 -28.17 6.15
C VAL A 675 2.38 -26.73 6.50
N TYR A 676 2.31 -26.39 7.77
CA TYR A 676 2.87 -25.14 8.25
C TYR A 676 4.38 -25.10 8.04
N MET A 677 4.84 -23.97 7.54
CA MET A 677 6.27 -23.67 7.51
C MET A 677 6.63 -23.04 8.85
N GLU A 678 6.86 -23.86 9.86
CA GLU A 678 7.04 -23.43 11.25
C GLU A 678 8.00 -22.24 11.37
N GLY A 679 7.53 -21.16 12.01
CA GLY A 679 8.28 -19.92 12.19
C GLY A 679 8.49 -19.10 10.91
N LYS A 680 7.81 -19.43 9.79
CA LYS A 680 7.93 -18.67 8.55
C LYS A 680 6.63 -17.92 8.28
N SER A 681 6.64 -16.64 8.64
CA SER A 681 5.52 -15.72 8.46
C SER A 681 5.92 -14.54 7.57
N ALA A 682 4.94 -13.87 6.98
CA ALA A 682 5.16 -12.58 6.37
C ALA A 682 5.21 -11.44 7.41
N THR A 683 4.80 -11.69 8.65
CA THR A 683 4.95 -10.76 9.77
C THR A 683 6.42 -10.66 10.15
N PRO A 684 7.04 -9.47 10.15
CA PRO A 684 8.42 -9.32 10.59
C PRO A 684 8.53 -9.45 12.11
N ASP A 685 9.65 -10.01 12.59
CA ASP A 685 10.00 -10.04 14.01
C ASP A 685 10.28 -8.64 14.53
N PHE A 686 11.00 -7.84 13.73
CA PHE A 686 11.25 -6.43 14.00
C PHE A 686 11.47 -5.62 12.72
N TYR A 687 11.01 -4.38 12.74
CA TYR A 687 11.16 -3.43 11.65
C TYR A 687 11.32 -2.01 12.20
N GLY A 688 11.84 -1.14 11.36
CA GLY A 688 12.07 0.24 11.75
C GLY A 688 12.90 1.02 10.76
N GLY A 689 13.58 2.05 11.28
CA GLY A 689 14.47 2.88 10.49
C GLY A 689 15.50 3.62 11.33
N PHE A 690 16.43 4.23 10.67
CA PHE A 690 17.28 5.22 11.27
C PHE A 690 17.51 6.40 10.33
N ASN A 691 17.59 7.58 10.92
CA ASN A 691 17.83 8.83 10.23
C ASN A 691 19.17 9.41 10.71
N LEU A 692 19.99 9.86 9.78
CA LEU A 692 21.17 10.65 10.04
C LEU A 692 20.92 12.04 9.49
N ASN A 693 21.06 13.06 10.35
CA ASN A 693 20.97 14.46 9.96
C ASN A 693 22.29 15.15 10.32
N ALA A 694 22.88 15.81 9.36
CA ALA A 694 24.10 16.56 9.55
C ALA A 694 23.99 17.92 8.89
N SER A 695 24.55 18.95 9.52
CA SER A 695 24.75 20.24 8.87
C SER A 695 26.11 20.81 9.25
N TYR A 696 26.72 21.50 8.28
CA TYR A 696 27.95 22.25 8.49
C TYR A 696 27.86 23.54 7.68
N LYS A 697 27.77 24.68 8.40
CA LYS A 697 27.50 25.99 7.81
C LYS A 697 26.25 25.92 6.92
N ASP A 698 26.41 26.23 5.64
CA ASP A 698 25.32 26.29 4.65
C ASP A 698 24.98 24.94 4.01
N PHE A 699 25.72 23.88 4.34
CA PHE A 699 25.45 22.53 3.84
C PHE A 699 24.60 21.74 4.83
N SER A 700 23.63 20.99 4.30
CA SER A 700 22.82 20.05 5.08
C SER A 700 22.73 18.71 4.38
N LEU A 701 22.84 17.62 5.12
CA LEU A 701 22.71 16.24 4.69
C LEU A 701 21.68 15.53 5.55
N GLY A 702 20.67 14.94 4.91
CA GLY A 702 19.71 14.03 5.53
C GLY A 702 19.78 12.65 4.88
N MET A 703 19.81 11.59 5.68
CA MET A 703 19.74 10.21 5.19
C MET A 703 18.71 9.45 6.01
N THR A 704 17.82 8.72 5.34
CA THR A 704 16.82 7.87 5.98
C THR A 704 16.99 6.44 5.51
N PHE A 705 17.13 5.52 6.45
CA PHE A 705 17.17 4.09 6.20
C PHE A 705 15.92 3.44 6.78
N ASN A 706 15.41 2.43 6.10
CA ASN A 706 14.41 1.52 6.64
C ASN A 706 14.90 0.07 6.56
N TYR A 707 14.39 -0.76 7.47
CA TYR A 707 14.73 -2.18 7.54
C TYR A 707 13.55 -3.02 8.01
N SER A 708 13.57 -4.30 7.64
CA SER A 708 12.65 -5.34 8.11
C SER A 708 13.42 -6.65 8.24
N PHE A 709 13.20 -7.38 9.34
CA PHE A 709 13.88 -8.63 9.62
C PHE A 709 12.94 -9.67 10.19
N GLY A 710 13.24 -10.96 9.90
CA GLY A 710 12.48 -12.11 10.39
C GLY A 710 11.25 -12.45 9.57
N ASN A 711 10.94 -11.69 8.51
CA ASN A 711 9.82 -11.98 7.63
C ASN A 711 10.21 -12.86 6.44
N TYR A 712 9.23 -13.57 5.90
CA TYR A 712 9.36 -14.38 4.69
C TYR A 712 8.46 -13.86 3.58
N LEU A 713 8.92 -13.96 2.33
CA LEU A 713 8.23 -13.50 1.14
C LEU A 713 8.01 -14.63 0.16
N TYR A 714 6.80 -14.72 -0.40
CA TYR A 714 6.42 -15.76 -1.34
C TYR A 714 6.35 -15.24 -2.77
N PHE A 715 7.14 -15.84 -3.67
CA PHE A 715 7.14 -15.56 -5.10
C PHE A 715 6.02 -16.33 -5.79
N ASN A 716 4.82 -15.77 -5.81
CA ASN A 716 3.64 -16.43 -6.36
C ASN A 716 3.76 -16.80 -7.85
N PRO A 717 4.32 -15.98 -8.76
CA PRO A 717 4.44 -16.36 -10.17
C PRO A 717 5.51 -17.44 -10.42
N GLY A 718 6.31 -17.79 -9.43
CA GLY A 718 7.39 -18.78 -9.53
C GLY A 718 6.96 -20.13 -10.10
N TRP A 719 5.76 -20.60 -9.76
CA TRP A 719 5.26 -21.87 -10.27
C TRP A 719 4.99 -21.89 -11.80
N VAL A 720 4.87 -20.71 -12.43
CA VAL A 720 4.75 -20.57 -13.88
C VAL A 720 6.11 -20.22 -14.50
N ILE A 721 6.78 -19.18 -14.00
CA ILE A 721 8.04 -18.67 -14.54
C ILE A 721 9.15 -19.75 -14.43
N HIS A 722 9.18 -20.48 -13.32
CA HIS A 722 10.13 -21.57 -13.05
C HIS A 722 9.44 -22.95 -13.12
N GLY A 723 8.58 -23.14 -14.11
CA GLY A 723 7.72 -24.31 -14.22
C GLY A 723 8.38 -25.59 -14.74
N ASP A 724 9.72 -25.65 -14.78
CA ASP A 724 10.56 -26.81 -15.12
C ASP A 724 10.15 -27.49 -16.45
N GLY A 725 9.68 -26.70 -17.43
CA GLY A 725 9.25 -27.16 -18.75
C GLY A 725 7.78 -27.57 -18.86
N ARG A 726 6.99 -27.42 -17.81
CA ARG A 726 5.55 -27.75 -17.87
C ARG A 726 4.77 -26.85 -18.80
N PHE A 727 5.05 -25.58 -18.80
CA PHE A 727 4.33 -24.57 -19.58
C PHE A 727 5.09 -24.21 -20.85
N THR A 728 5.35 -25.23 -21.66
CA THR A 728 6.01 -25.05 -22.94
C THR A 728 5.08 -24.39 -23.98
N PRO A 729 5.58 -23.54 -24.84
CA PRO A 729 6.98 -23.14 -25.04
C PRO A 729 7.39 -21.84 -24.30
N ARG A 730 6.94 -21.62 -23.09
CA ARG A 730 7.29 -20.41 -22.33
C ARG A 730 8.78 -20.35 -22.02
N SER A 731 9.28 -19.13 -21.91
CA SER A 731 10.64 -18.86 -21.41
C SER A 731 10.69 -19.00 -19.87
N THR A 732 11.85 -18.79 -19.32
CA THR A 732 12.12 -18.72 -17.90
C THR A 732 13.18 -17.64 -17.64
N THR A 733 13.74 -17.57 -16.44
CA THR A 733 14.78 -16.62 -16.10
C THR A 733 16.20 -17.15 -16.32
N THR A 734 17.14 -16.23 -16.53
CA THR A 734 18.57 -16.59 -16.62
C THR A 734 19.07 -17.24 -15.34
N TYR A 735 18.52 -16.84 -14.16
CA TYR A 735 18.86 -17.46 -12.89
C TYR A 735 18.46 -18.94 -12.84
N ALA A 736 17.22 -19.27 -13.21
CA ALA A 736 16.75 -20.64 -13.27
C ALA A 736 17.51 -21.48 -14.33
N PHE A 737 17.84 -20.89 -15.46
CA PHE A 737 18.64 -21.51 -16.51
C PHE A 737 20.04 -21.87 -16.00
N ASN A 738 20.74 -20.98 -15.32
CA ASN A 738 22.10 -21.18 -14.86
C ASN A 738 22.21 -22.19 -13.70
N ASN A 739 21.16 -22.28 -12.87
CA ASN A 739 21.14 -23.13 -11.66
C ASN A 739 20.31 -24.40 -11.81
N ARG A 740 19.93 -24.77 -13.08
CA ARG A 740 19.19 -26.01 -13.33
C ARG A 740 20.09 -27.24 -13.31
N TRP A 741 19.52 -28.39 -12.99
CA TRP A 741 20.18 -29.66 -13.11
C TRP A 741 20.40 -30.03 -14.60
N THR A 742 21.62 -30.45 -14.95
CA THR A 742 22.00 -30.80 -16.32
C THR A 742 22.69 -32.16 -16.40
N THR A 743 23.35 -32.61 -15.32
CA THR A 743 24.15 -33.86 -15.31
C THR A 743 24.01 -34.63 -14.01
N PRO A 744 24.03 -36.00 -14.05
CA PRO A 744 23.99 -36.80 -12.86
C PRO A 744 25.14 -36.47 -11.86
N GLY A 745 24.78 -36.38 -10.59
CA GLY A 745 25.67 -36.00 -9.50
C GLY A 745 25.73 -34.50 -9.22
N GLN A 746 25.09 -33.66 -10.02
CA GLN A 746 25.05 -32.21 -9.83
C GLN A 746 24.08 -31.83 -8.70
N ALA A 747 24.56 -31.08 -7.71
CA ALA A 747 23.69 -30.34 -6.82
C ALA A 747 23.15 -29.12 -7.56
N ALA A 748 21.83 -29.05 -7.71
CA ALA A 748 21.14 -27.98 -8.46
C ALA A 748 19.99 -27.42 -7.65
N GLU A 749 19.70 -26.14 -7.85
CA GLU A 749 18.58 -25.46 -7.21
C GLU A 749 17.26 -25.72 -7.98
N PHE A 750 17.35 -25.83 -9.31
CA PHE A 750 16.21 -26.08 -10.19
C PHE A 750 16.26 -27.47 -10.83
N PRO A 751 15.12 -28.17 -10.92
CA PRO A 751 15.04 -29.46 -11.58
C PRO A 751 15.48 -29.40 -13.05
N LYS A 752 15.71 -30.60 -13.63
CA LYS A 752 15.89 -30.68 -15.08
C LYS A 752 14.69 -30.11 -15.82
N HIS A 753 14.96 -29.33 -16.85
CA HIS A 753 13.89 -28.84 -17.72
C HIS A 753 13.38 -30.00 -18.60
N ARG A 754 12.08 -30.29 -18.55
CA ARG A 754 11.44 -31.35 -19.34
C ARG A 754 10.26 -30.81 -20.10
N TRP A 755 10.23 -30.95 -21.43
CA TRP A 755 9.13 -30.50 -22.24
C TRP A 755 7.81 -31.19 -21.87
N GLY A 756 6.80 -30.41 -21.48
CA GLY A 756 5.54 -30.89 -20.93
C GLY A 756 5.56 -31.19 -19.43
N GLY A 757 6.68 -30.92 -18.77
CA GLY A 757 6.86 -31.03 -17.31
C GLY A 757 7.17 -32.45 -16.82
N ASN A 758 7.56 -32.55 -15.56
CA ASN A 758 7.67 -33.78 -14.80
C ASN A 758 6.32 -34.14 -14.19
N GLN A 759 6.09 -35.40 -13.81
CA GLN A 759 4.85 -35.86 -13.15
C GLN A 759 4.55 -35.15 -11.84
N SER A 760 5.57 -34.58 -11.21
CA SER A 760 5.52 -33.81 -9.98
C SER A 760 5.62 -32.32 -10.18
N SER A 761 5.31 -31.85 -11.38
CA SER A 761 5.43 -30.41 -11.65
C SER A 761 4.56 -29.61 -10.70
N ASN A 762 5.09 -28.73 -10.08
CA ASN A 762 5.06 -27.53 -9.29
C ASN A 762 3.84 -26.60 -9.34
N GLN A 763 2.65 -27.10 -9.72
CA GLN A 763 1.43 -26.29 -9.82
C GLN A 763 0.80 -25.89 -8.48
N ARG A 764 1.39 -26.25 -7.37
CA ARG A 764 0.77 -26.08 -6.06
C ARG A 764 1.61 -25.13 -5.23
N PRO A 765 1.02 -24.35 -4.32
CA PRO A 765 1.78 -23.50 -3.42
C PRO A 765 2.79 -24.33 -2.63
N ASN A 766 4.08 -24.04 -2.81
CA ASN A 766 5.15 -24.82 -2.22
C ASN A 766 6.30 -23.96 -1.71
N SER A 767 7.11 -24.50 -0.80
CA SER A 767 8.15 -23.74 -0.11
C SER A 767 9.41 -23.46 -0.95
N ARG A 768 9.51 -23.96 -2.17
CA ARG A 768 10.58 -23.59 -3.11
C ARG A 768 10.61 -22.10 -3.42
N TYR A 769 9.44 -21.45 -3.39
CA TYR A 769 9.27 -20.03 -3.72
C TYR A 769 9.13 -19.14 -2.50
N LEU A 770 9.51 -19.65 -1.33
CA LEU A 770 9.50 -18.92 -0.08
C LEU A 770 10.92 -18.46 0.25
N TYR A 771 11.14 -17.14 0.29
CA TYR A 771 12.44 -16.51 0.50
C TYR A 771 12.48 -15.77 1.84
N GLU A 772 13.65 -15.65 2.44
CA GLU A 772 13.89 -14.73 3.56
C GLU A 772 13.72 -13.30 3.04
N GLY A 773 12.92 -12.50 3.75
CA GLY A 773 12.54 -11.15 3.36
C GLY A 773 13.35 -10.04 4.02
N ASP A 774 14.40 -10.40 4.77
CA ASP A 774 15.23 -9.45 5.52
C ASP A 774 15.92 -8.46 4.58
N TYR A 775 15.79 -7.15 4.88
CA TYR A 775 16.45 -6.12 4.08
C TYR A 775 16.78 -4.86 4.89
N VAL A 776 17.72 -4.08 4.35
CA VAL A 776 18.01 -2.70 4.72
C VAL A 776 18.05 -1.85 3.45
N ARG A 777 17.37 -0.70 3.47
CA ARG A 777 17.29 0.22 2.32
C ARG A 777 17.65 1.64 2.71
N LEU A 778 18.51 2.30 1.91
CA LEU A 778 18.65 3.75 1.94
C LEU A 778 17.46 4.37 1.20
N LYS A 779 16.45 4.76 2.00
CA LYS A 779 15.14 5.22 1.52
C LYS A 779 15.21 6.60 0.90
N SER A 780 15.94 7.52 1.54
CA SER A 780 16.18 8.85 1.02
C SER A 780 17.57 9.37 1.42
N LEU A 781 18.14 10.14 0.54
CA LEU A 781 19.33 10.97 0.76
C LEU A 781 19.01 12.37 0.22
N ASN A 782 19.10 13.37 1.07
CA ASN A 782 18.97 14.78 0.71
C ASN A 782 20.26 15.50 1.03
N LEU A 783 20.86 16.14 0.05
CA LEU A 783 22.01 17.03 0.21
C LEU A 783 21.60 18.41 -0.29
N SER A 784 21.72 19.43 0.57
CA SER A 784 21.35 20.78 0.20
C SER A 784 22.42 21.80 0.57
N TYR A 785 22.44 22.88 -0.20
CA TYR A 785 23.29 24.03 0.01
C TYR A 785 22.46 25.31 -0.03
N ASP A 786 22.50 26.07 1.07
CA ASP A 786 21.88 27.39 1.17
C ASP A 786 22.88 28.43 0.62
N VAL A 787 22.59 28.98 -0.55
CA VAL A 787 23.46 29.96 -1.22
C VAL A 787 23.33 31.29 -0.50
N PRO A 788 24.44 31.93 -0.09
CA PRO A 788 24.40 33.21 0.60
C PRO A 788 23.65 34.28 -0.20
N THR A 789 22.65 34.89 0.42
CA THR A 789 21.73 35.82 -0.26
C THR A 789 22.39 37.14 -0.62
N ASP A 790 23.49 37.50 0.03
CA ASP A 790 24.33 38.67 -0.29
C ASP A 790 24.80 38.66 -1.75
N LEU A 791 24.94 37.52 -2.39
CA LEU A 791 25.32 37.37 -3.79
C LEU A 791 24.27 37.93 -4.76
N PHE A 792 23.04 38.06 -4.33
CA PHE A 792 21.92 38.52 -5.16
C PHE A 792 21.63 40.01 -5.02
N GLY A 793 22.34 40.70 -4.14
CA GLY A 793 22.20 42.14 -3.94
C GLY A 793 20.77 42.53 -3.52
N ASN A 794 20.21 43.57 -4.14
CA ASN A 794 18.90 44.13 -3.74
C ASN A 794 17.73 43.65 -4.61
N ILE A 795 17.81 42.45 -5.24
CA ILE A 795 16.74 41.94 -6.11
C ILE A 795 15.59 41.25 -5.33
N GLY A 796 15.61 41.33 -3.99
CA GLY A 796 14.53 40.84 -3.14
C GLY A 796 14.54 39.36 -2.85
N ILE A 797 15.56 38.61 -3.28
CA ILE A 797 15.74 37.19 -2.93
C ILE A 797 16.23 37.11 -1.49
N ASN A 798 15.39 36.46 -0.65
CA ASN A 798 15.70 36.25 0.78
C ASN A 798 16.11 34.80 1.08
N GLN A 799 15.94 33.88 0.14
CA GLN A 799 16.38 32.49 0.21
C GLN A 799 16.75 31.98 -1.19
N PHE A 800 17.86 31.30 -1.30
CA PHE A 800 18.21 30.52 -2.49
C PHE A 800 18.88 29.21 -2.07
N LYS A 801 18.19 28.09 -2.28
CA LYS A 801 18.67 26.76 -1.89
C LYS A 801 18.75 25.87 -3.12
N VAL A 802 19.87 25.16 -3.28
CA VAL A 802 20.04 24.08 -4.26
C VAL A 802 20.07 22.76 -3.50
N TYR A 803 19.37 21.75 -4.01
CA TYR A 803 19.35 20.45 -3.36
C TYR A 803 19.38 19.29 -4.35
N LEU A 804 19.97 18.18 -3.89
CA LEU A 804 19.99 16.88 -4.55
C LEU A 804 19.19 15.92 -3.70
N ASP A 805 18.11 15.39 -4.25
CA ASP A 805 17.28 14.36 -3.64
C ASP A 805 17.47 13.02 -4.34
N MET A 806 17.77 11.98 -3.59
CA MET A 806 17.88 10.62 -4.09
C MET A 806 17.01 9.70 -3.25
N ASN A 807 16.19 8.86 -3.89
CA ASN A 807 15.30 7.93 -3.21
C ASN A 807 15.56 6.49 -3.64
N ASN A 808 15.53 5.54 -2.68
CA ASN A 808 15.68 4.09 -2.89
C ASN A 808 16.98 3.71 -3.62
N ILE A 809 18.07 4.42 -3.38
CA ILE A 809 19.31 4.27 -4.15
C ILE A 809 20.14 3.03 -3.82
N TRP A 810 19.92 2.42 -2.68
CA TRP A 810 20.62 1.24 -2.26
C TRP A 810 19.73 0.33 -1.41
N THR A 811 19.82 -0.99 -1.67
CA THR A 811 19.09 -2.01 -0.93
C THR A 811 20.00 -3.21 -0.71
N TRP A 812 20.14 -3.62 0.54
CA TRP A 812 20.74 -4.89 0.92
C TRP A 812 19.63 -5.88 1.28
N THR A 813 19.80 -7.14 0.85
CA THR A 813 18.91 -8.26 1.20
C THR A 813 19.73 -9.40 1.77
N LYS A 814 19.19 -10.14 2.76
CA LYS A 814 19.84 -11.32 3.31
C LYS A 814 19.84 -12.49 2.32
N ALA A 815 18.75 -12.65 1.59
CA ALA A 815 18.66 -13.64 0.53
C ALA A 815 19.35 -13.09 -0.73
N ASP A 816 20.51 -13.64 -1.10
CA ASP A 816 21.27 -13.23 -2.29
C ASP A 816 20.51 -13.48 -3.61
N ASN A 817 19.54 -14.41 -3.60
CA ASN A 817 18.78 -14.84 -4.77
C ASN A 817 17.33 -14.38 -4.74
N LEU A 818 16.98 -13.34 -3.97
CA LEU A 818 15.62 -12.79 -3.93
C LEU A 818 15.26 -12.25 -5.32
N PRO A 819 14.23 -12.80 -5.99
CA PRO A 819 13.95 -12.49 -7.41
C PRO A 819 13.13 -11.22 -7.62
N PHE A 820 12.83 -10.46 -6.57
CA PHE A 820 12.00 -9.27 -6.59
C PHE A 820 12.36 -8.33 -5.43
N ASP A 821 11.87 -7.09 -5.49
CA ASP A 821 12.10 -6.09 -4.46
C ASP A 821 11.42 -6.49 -3.13
N PRO A 822 12.14 -6.51 -1.99
CA PRO A 822 11.60 -6.96 -0.69
C PRO A 822 10.51 -6.07 -0.12
N ASP A 823 10.44 -4.79 -0.51
CA ASP A 823 9.52 -3.79 0.02
C ASP A 823 8.28 -3.60 -0.88
N GLN A 824 7.68 -4.68 -1.39
CA GLN A 824 6.53 -4.58 -2.31
C GLN A 824 5.22 -5.13 -1.78
N ALA A 825 5.24 -6.15 -0.96
CA ALA A 825 4.04 -6.88 -0.58
C ALA A 825 3.89 -6.96 0.93
N ILE A 826 2.92 -6.22 1.48
CA ILE A 826 2.63 -6.22 2.92
C ILE A 826 2.06 -7.57 3.42
N ASP A 827 1.44 -8.34 2.53
CA ASP A 827 0.95 -9.69 2.81
C ASP A 827 2.01 -10.75 2.54
N GLY A 828 3.23 -10.35 2.18
CA GLY A 828 4.33 -11.23 1.86
C GLY A 828 4.19 -12.01 0.55
N ILE A 829 3.20 -11.68 -0.31
CA ILE A 829 2.97 -12.37 -1.58
C ILE A 829 3.32 -11.44 -2.74
N TYR A 830 4.37 -11.75 -3.47
CA TYR A 830 4.75 -11.02 -4.67
C TYR A 830 4.05 -11.57 -5.92
N ASN A 831 3.38 -10.69 -6.69
CA ASN A 831 2.58 -11.01 -7.88
C ASN A 831 3.04 -10.30 -9.15
N THR A 832 4.34 -10.23 -9.43
CA THR A 832 4.90 -9.53 -10.62
C THR A 832 4.43 -8.09 -10.79
N MET A 833 4.44 -7.34 -9.69
CA MET A 833 4.14 -5.90 -9.73
C MET A 833 5.30 -5.11 -10.34
N THR A 834 4.98 -3.93 -10.87
CA THR A 834 6.01 -2.98 -11.30
C THR A 834 6.99 -2.71 -10.16
N PRO A 835 8.30 -2.92 -10.34
CA PRO A 835 9.30 -2.69 -9.31
C PRO A 835 9.31 -1.25 -8.80
N LEU A 836 9.79 -1.03 -7.57
CA LEU A 836 9.99 0.32 -7.05
C LEU A 836 11.05 1.06 -7.86
N SER A 837 10.89 2.38 -7.97
CA SER A 837 11.88 3.24 -8.63
C SER A 837 12.89 3.78 -7.63
N LYS A 838 14.17 3.85 -8.03
CA LYS A 838 15.13 4.79 -7.49
C LYS A 838 15.01 6.09 -8.28
N THR A 839 15.02 7.21 -7.58
CA THR A 839 14.90 8.53 -8.20
C THR A 839 16.11 9.38 -7.81
N THR A 840 16.69 10.08 -8.77
CA THR A 840 17.73 11.08 -8.53
C THR A 840 17.26 12.40 -9.10
N SER A 841 17.11 13.43 -8.26
CA SER A 841 16.54 14.73 -8.64
C SER A 841 17.42 15.88 -8.15
N LEU A 842 17.56 16.89 -8.98
CA LEU A 842 18.15 18.18 -8.63
C LEU A 842 17.02 19.22 -8.55
N GLY A 843 17.05 20.06 -7.52
CA GLY A 843 16.06 21.11 -7.37
C GLY A 843 16.61 22.41 -6.82
N VAL A 844 15.79 23.43 -6.98
CA VAL A 844 16.06 24.77 -6.45
C VAL A 844 14.85 25.29 -5.67
N THR A 845 15.11 26.05 -4.61
CA THR A 845 14.08 26.81 -3.89
C THR A 845 14.51 28.25 -3.85
N ILE A 846 13.60 29.15 -4.27
CA ILE A 846 13.83 30.61 -4.29
C ILE A 846 12.73 31.25 -3.42
N GLY A 847 13.15 32.03 -2.43
CA GLY A 847 12.25 32.84 -1.59
C GLY A 847 12.44 34.34 -1.85
N PHE A 848 11.32 35.04 -1.83
CA PHE A 848 11.26 36.49 -2.03
C PHE A 848 10.58 37.20 -0.86
#